data_3bdc952121341c5cab0751e938f12eee
#
_entry.id   3bdc952121341c5cab0751e938f12eee
#
_cell.length_a   1.000
_cell.length_b   1.000
_cell.length_c   1.000
_cell.angle_alpha   90.00
_cell.angle_beta   90.00
_cell.angle_gamma   90.00
#
_symmetry.space_group_name_H-M   'P 1'
#
loop_
_entity.id
_entity.type
_entity.pdbx_description
1 polymer ?
#
loop_
_entity_poly.entity_id
_entity_poly.type
_entity_poly.pdbx_seq_one_letter_code
_entity_poly.pdbx_strand_id
1 'polypeptide(L)'
;MESRSDTLRTILTVAVLFLVATTSPAAALTAGPAGANAGPAAPADVDSNATTNATNATTLTVLTYNDVQTAASNPTRMGRLVGVVNERRQAHDNPTVVVGGGDQVSPSSFSPTSQWRVPVDVLNTLGPDAEVVGNHDLDYGFDAVENYSAASEFPWLVANVVHEDGSGIPGTKNYTIVERDGVRVGVVGLVDDAIKSKTAVDFDEQGYRVADFSRVGSRVATKLKDEKNVDVVVAAAHIGVPESKELARNTDNIDLIVTGDDEVAYAPKTVDGTTIVEAEARGAYVGEVNLSVTDDGVSLASGRLVTVDENSSVNQTAETIVSDARSAQLGEVVGRTNTTLDSRFTSNYKDETAWGNLITDAFRDQTGSDVAVTNAGGIRGDFVIGPGNVTYDDVYTSLPFGNYLVTKRMTGEQLRELLASQVSTTDDNYGAQAQLQVSGVSYEYVPSENASPVVRDVYVNGEQLDEDAHYNVSVNSYMAGWAFEDRYGWSMAELPTTSEDYTLYGTVVAQYIDANSPVAPEDTNRIRRVDSHLGNVTVANPPAHAAKETVTVRKSVSSDIDSVNASSVVLQNATTGALDAESATVEDGELVVTFDQDEFRRLSDASQELELYAGYESSVYGDGYFQHAVANVDVNVPPGQDDSHPGGQPGSGDGGPPVCTV
;
A
#
# COMPACT_ATOMS: atom_id res chain seq x y z
N MET A 1 30.11 -44.95 14.41
CA MET A 1 29.11 -45.97 14.16
C MET A 1 27.79 -45.23 14.23
N GLU A 2 27.40 -44.82 13.09
CA GLU A 2 26.12 -45.06 12.37
C GLU A 2 24.97 -44.29 12.99
N SER A 3 24.14 -43.54 12.27
CA SER A 3 23.86 -43.46 10.83
C SER A 3 23.28 -42.09 10.52
N ARG A 4 23.71 -41.55 9.39
CA ARG A 4 23.05 -40.43 8.72
C ARG A 4 21.71 -40.91 8.15
N SER A 5 20.67 -40.12 8.33
CA SER A 5 19.52 -40.18 7.43
C SER A 5 19.33 -38.81 6.76
N ASP A 6 19.75 -38.76 5.51
CA ASP A 6 19.43 -37.68 4.57
C ASP A 6 17.92 -37.65 4.36
N THR A 7 17.31 -36.53 4.64
CA THR A 7 15.96 -36.22 4.14
C THR A 7 16.08 -35.00 3.25
N LEU A 8 16.12 -35.25 1.93
CA LEU A 8 15.92 -34.21 0.92
C LEU A 8 14.61 -33.49 1.22
N ARG A 9 14.66 -32.24 1.55
CA ARG A 9 13.50 -31.34 1.43
C ARG A 9 13.43 -30.84 -0.01
N THR A 10 12.45 -31.33 -0.71
CA THR A 10 12.02 -30.80 -2.00
C THR A 10 11.38 -29.46 -1.72
N ILE A 11 12.03 -28.38 -2.15
CA ILE A 11 11.45 -27.04 -2.17
C ILE A 11 10.42 -27.05 -3.28
N LEU A 12 9.14 -27.00 -2.91
CA LEU A 12 8.04 -26.78 -3.82
C LEU A 12 7.86 -25.26 -3.94
N THR A 13 8.46 -24.70 -4.98
CA THR A 13 8.18 -23.31 -5.37
C THR A 13 6.76 -23.29 -5.92
N VAL A 14 5.82 -22.72 -5.16
CA VAL A 14 4.47 -22.42 -5.66
C VAL A 14 4.54 -21.07 -6.36
N ALA A 15 4.71 -21.10 -7.67
CA ALA A 15 4.45 -19.96 -8.51
C ALA A 15 2.94 -19.72 -8.55
N VAL A 16 2.47 -18.67 -7.92
CA VAL A 16 1.09 -18.21 -8.06
C VAL A 16 0.97 -17.48 -9.39
N LEU A 17 0.51 -18.21 -10.41
CA LEU A 17 0.10 -17.63 -11.69
C LEU A 17 -1.23 -16.89 -11.48
N PHE A 18 -1.21 -15.57 -11.51
CA PHE A 18 -2.40 -14.77 -11.74
C PHE A 18 -2.82 -14.86 -13.21
N LEU A 19 -3.82 -15.67 -13.48
CA LEU A 19 -4.46 -15.75 -14.78
C LEU A 19 -5.52 -14.64 -14.84
N VAL A 20 -5.18 -13.51 -15.45
CA VAL A 20 -6.17 -12.49 -15.83
C VAL A 20 -6.91 -13.00 -17.06
N ALA A 21 -8.13 -13.49 -16.86
CA ALA A 21 -9.02 -13.84 -17.95
C ALA A 21 -9.74 -12.59 -18.46
N THR A 22 -9.25 -12.01 -19.53
CA THR A 22 -9.98 -11.03 -20.33
C THR A 22 -11.02 -11.74 -21.18
N THR A 23 -12.30 -11.60 -20.89
CA THR A 23 -13.36 -11.89 -21.85
C THR A 23 -14.34 -10.74 -21.88
N SER A 24 -14.18 -9.86 -22.86
CA SER A 24 -15.31 -9.13 -23.42
C SER A 24 -15.94 -10.00 -24.52
N PRO A 25 -17.29 -10.00 -24.66
CA PRO A 25 -17.81 -9.41 -25.86
C PRO A 25 -19.02 -8.48 -25.63
N ALA A 26 -18.93 -7.32 -26.23
CA ALA A 26 -20.04 -6.44 -26.46
C ALA A 26 -21.04 -7.09 -27.41
N ALA A 27 -22.29 -7.25 -27.02
CA ALA A 27 -23.39 -7.54 -27.90
C ALA A 27 -24.23 -6.27 -28.08
N ALA A 28 -24.15 -5.71 -29.27
CA ALA A 28 -24.98 -4.62 -29.70
C ALA A 28 -26.45 -5.09 -29.84
N LEU A 29 -27.38 -4.39 -29.20
CA LEU A 29 -28.79 -4.52 -29.44
C LEU A 29 -29.28 -3.28 -30.22
N THR A 30 -29.64 -3.53 -31.47
CA THR A 30 -30.26 -2.58 -32.37
C THR A 30 -31.70 -2.28 -31.96
N ALA A 31 -32.04 -1.02 -31.90
CA ALA A 31 -33.41 -0.52 -31.77
C ALA A 31 -34.15 -0.61 -33.12
N GLY A 32 -35.37 -1.10 -33.07
CA GLY A 32 -36.33 -1.02 -34.17
C GLY A 32 -37.73 -0.59 -33.63
N PRO A 33 -38.59 0.06 -34.45
CA PRO A 33 -39.53 1.02 -33.95
C PRO A 33 -40.95 0.50 -33.66
N ALA A 34 -41.69 1.38 -32.98
CA ALA A 34 -43.03 1.38 -32.47
C ALA A 34 -44.15 0.80 -33.37
N GLY A 35 -45.16 0.24 -32.71
CA GLY A 35 -46.46 -0.04 -33.34
C GLY A 35 -47.56 -0.51 -32.38
N ALA A 36 -48.51 0.42 -32.11
CA ALA A 36 -49.94 0.26 -31.96
C ALA A 36 -50.59 -0.41 -30.73
N ASN A 37 -51.33 0.43 -30.02
CA ASN A 37 -52.57 0.28 -29.26
C ASN A 37 -53.33 -1.06 -29.30
N ALA A 38 -53.67 -1.56 -28.09
CA ALA A 38 -54.89 -2.33 -27.83
C ALA A 38 -55.40 -1.97 -26.42
N GLY A 39 -56.67 -1.70 -26.30
CA GLY A 39 -57.37 -1.18 -25.14
C GLY A 39 -57.62 -2.20 -24.02
N PRO A 40 -58.32 -1.77 -22.94
CA PRO A 40 -58.29 -2.47 -21.65
C PRO A 40 -59.22 -3.68 -21.62
N ALA A 41 -58.70 -4.83 -21.15
CA ALA A 41 -59.51 -5.97 -20.76
C ALA A 41 -59.79 -5.89 -19.25
N ALA A 42 -61.00 -6.26 -18.88
CA ALA A 42 -61.55 -6.23 -17.53
C ALA A 42 -60.81 -7.19 -16.56
N PRO A 43 -60.88 -6.93 -15.25
CA PRO A 43 -60.16 -7.72 -14.27
C PRO A 43 -60.83 -9.08 -14.05
N ALA A 44 -60.03 -10.16 -14.10
CA ALA A 44 -60.45 -11.47 -13.60
C ALA A 44 -60.21 -11.47 -12.09
N ASP A 45 -61.20 -11.88 -11.34
CA ASP A 45 -61.12 -12.15 -9.90
C ASP A 45 -60.02 -13.20 -9.63
N VAL A 46 -58.96 -12.72 -8.94
CA VAL A 46 -57.94 -13.62 -8.36
C VAL A 46 -58.30 -13.79 -6.89
N ASP A 47 -58.59 -15.02 -6.52
CA ASP A 47 -58.79 -15.47 -5.14
C ASP A 47 -57.69 -14.89 -4.21
N SER A 48 -58.10 -13.99 -3.32
CA SER A 48 -57.29 -13.48 -2.23
C SER A 48 -57.25 -14.48 -1.09
N ASN A 49 -56.37 -15.49 -1.20
CA ASN A 49 -55.95 -16.30 -0.05
C ASN A 49 -54.55 -16.86 -0.24
N ALA A 50 -53.61 -16.02 -0.62
CA ALA A 50 -52.20 -16.24 -0.35
C ALA A 50 -51.90 -15.40 0.94
N THR A 51 -51.95 -16.08 2.07
CA THR A 51 -51.25 -15.61 3.28
C THR A 51 -49.77 -15.55 2.93
N THR A 52 -49.33 -14.40 2.48
CA THR A 52 -47.91 -14.06 2.51
C THR A 52 -47.56 -14.01 4.01
N ASN A 53 -46.91 -15.07 4.51
CA ASN A 53 -46.10 -14.95 5.70
C ASN A 53 -45.12 -13.82 5.40
N ALA A 54 -45.43 -12.60 5.87
CA ALA A 54 -44.44 -11.56 5.98
C ALA A 54 -43.41 -12.10 6.99
N THR A 55 -42.35 -12.70 6.53
CA THR A 55 -41.16 -12.93 7.34
C THR A 55 -40.78 -11.58 7.89
N ASN A 56 -40.80 -11.44 9.24
CA ASN A 56 -40.36 -10.23 9.91
C ASN A 56 -38.86 -10.05 9.61
N ALA A 57 -38.54 -9.42 8.50
CA ALA A 57 -37.15 -9.09 8.16
C ALA A 57 -36.76 -7.84 8.96
N THR A 58 -35.71 -7.95 9.76
CA THR A 58 -35.06 -6.82 10.42
C THR A 58 -33.82 -6.43 9.61
N THR A 59 -33.65 -5.16 9.30
CA THR A 59 -32.42 -4.68 8.68
C THR A 59 -31.42 -4.36 9.78
N LEU A 60 -30.20 -4.91 9.67
CA LEU A 60 -29.04 -4.53 10.46
C LEU A 60 -28.08 -3.75 9.56
N THR A 61 -27.65 -2.57 9.99
CA THR A 61 -26.56 -1.84 9.34
C THR A 61 -25.26 -2.11 10.05
N VAL A 62 -24.21 -2.47 9.29
CA VAL A 62 -22.83 -2.53 9.76
C VAL A 62 -22.03 -1.45 9.07
N LEU A 63 -21.43 -0.56 9.86
CA LEU A 63 -20.47 0.44 9.40
C LEU A 63 -19.05 -0.09 9.70
N THR A 64 -18.12 0.11 8.77
CA THR A 64 -16.76 -0.39 8.92
C THR A 64 -15.72 0.57 8.36
N TYR A 65 -14.52 0.48 8.86
CA TYR A 65 -13.29 1.13 8.45
C TYR A 65 -12.11 0.23 8.83
N ASN A 66 -10.96 0.42 8.19
CA ASN A 66 -9.76 -0.38 8.40
C ASN A 66 -8.52 0.43 8.03
N ASP A 67 -7.34 -0.05 8.43
CA ASP A 67 -6.03 0.45 8.01
C ASP A 67 -5.92 1.99 8.11
N VAL A 68 -6.31 2.54 9.25
CA VAL A 68 -6.22 4.00 9.49
C VAL A 68 -4.77 4.47 9.46
N GLN A 69 -3.87 3.73 10.10
CA GLN A 69 -2.41 3.88 9.99
C GLN A 69 -1.94 5.35 10.03
N THR A 70 -1.18 5.81 9.02
CA THR A 70 -0.63 7.16 8.96
C THR A 70 -1.69 8.27 9.01
N ALA A 71 -2.93 7.99 8.60
CA ALA A 71 -4.04 8.94 8.71
C ALA A 71 -4.41 9.28 10.16
N ALA A 72 -4.09 8.40 11.14
CA ALA A 72 -4.35 8.64 12.56
C ALA A 72 -3.71 9.95 13.07
N SER A 73 -2.67 10.43 12.42
CA SER A 73 -2.03 11.71 12.73
C SER A 73 -2.49 12.89 11.85
N ASN A 74 -3.46 12.69 10.96
CA ASN A 74 -4.03 13.74 10.12
C ASN A 74 -5.36 14.25 10.73
N PRO A 75 -5.39 15.47 11.32
CA PRO A 75 -6.58 15.96 12.01
C PRO A 75 -7.81 16.05 11.12
N THR A 76 -7.65 16.57 9.90
CA THR A 76 -8.75 16.72 8.95
C THR A 76 -9.30 15.36 8.49
N ARG A 77 -8.42 14.40 8.23
CA ARG A 77 -8.82 13.05 7.81
C ARG A 77 -9.59 12.35 8.94
N MET A 78 -9.05 12.37 10.15
CA MET A 78 -9.70 11.77 11.31
C MET A 78 -11.01 12.45 11.68
N GLY A 79 -11.05 13.79 11.64
CA GLY A 79 -12.29 14.54 11.84
C GLY A 79 -13.38 14.13 10.86
N ARG A 80 -13.04 13.95 9.58
CA ARG A 80 -13.96 13.51 8.52
C ARG A 80 -14.37 12.05 8.67
N LEU A 81 -13.44 11.14 8.91
CA LEU A 81 -13.75 9.72 9.10
C LEU A 81 -14.79 9.54 10.21
N VAL A 82 -14.51 10.11 11.40
CA VAL A 82 -15.44 10.08 12.55
C VAL A 82 -16.75 10.80 12.21
N GLY A 83 -16.68 11.90 11.47
CA GLY A 83 -17.84 12.65 11.00
C GLY A 83 -18.77 11.82 10.12
N VAL A 84 -18.21 11.12 9.13
CA VAL A 84 -18.98 10.24 8.22
C VAL A 84 -19.57 9.06 8.99
N VAL A 85 -18.82 8.38 9.85
CA VAL A 85 -19.35 7.28 10.69
C VAL A 85 -20.54 7.77 11.51
N ASN A 86 -20.43 8.92 12.15
CA ASN A 86 -21.50 9.49 12.97
C ASN A 86 -22.72 9.91 12.13
N GLU A 87 -22.51 10.51 10.95
CA GLU A 87 -23.57 10.85 10.02
C GLU A 87 -24.32 9.60 9.54
N ARG A 88 -23.57 8.57 9.14
CA ARG A 88 -24.19 7.31 8.68
C ARG A 88 -24.92 6.60 9.82
N ARG A 89 -24.36 6.58 11.04
CA ARG A 89 -25.04 6.03 12.22
C ARG A 89 -26.38 6.75 12.49
N GLN A 90 -26.45 8.06 12.30
CA GLN A 90 -27.67 8.85 12.50
C GLN A 90 -28.67 8.76 11.34
N ALA A 91 -28.19 8.39 10.14
CA ALA A 91 -29.04 8.28 8.95
C ALA A 91 -29.89 7.01 8.95
N HIS A 92 -29.63 6.06 9.84
CA HIS A 92 -30.34 4.79 9.94
C HIS A 92 -31.21 4.75 11.20
N ASP A 93 -32.49 4.45 11.02
CA ASP A 93 -33.44 4.20 12.12
C ASP A 93 -33.41 2.73 12.59
N ASN A 94 -32.71 1.85 11.89
CA ASN A 94 -32.55 0.43 12.21
C ASN A 94 -31.31 0.17 13.07
N PRO A 95 -31.22 -1.02 13.71
CA PRO A 95 -30.02 -1.41 14.45
C PRO A 95 -28.76 -1.18 13.66
N THR A 96 -27.80 -0.45 14.26
CA THR A 96 -26.53 -0.12 13.62
C THR A 96 -25.37 -0.48 14.54
N VAL A 97 -24.38 -1.21 14.01
CA VAL A 97 -23.13 -1.55 14.69
C VAL A 97 -21.93 -1.02 13.89
N VAL A 98 -20.84 -0.73 14.57
CA VAL A 98 -19.59 -0.25 13.95
C VAL A 98 -18.47 -1.22 14.31
N VAL A 99 -17.81 -1.76 13.31
CA VAL A 99 -16.76 -2.77 13.46
C VAL A 99 -15.52 -2.33 12.65
N GLY A 100 -14.38 -2.24 13.31
CA GLY A 100 -13.11 -1.94 12.65
C GLY A 100 -12.40 -3.20 12.15
N GLY A 101 -11.66 -3.03 11.06
CA GLY A 101 -10.94 -4.09 10.34
C GLY A 101 -9.45 -4.22 10.67
N GLY A 102 -8.96 -3.55 11.73
CA GLY A 102 -7.55 -3.61 12.18
C GLY A 102 -6.67 -2.51 11.60
N ASP A 103 -5.42 -2.44 12.10
CA ASP A 103 -4.39 -1.47 11.77
C ASP A 103 -4.81 -0.01 12.04
N GLN A 104 -5.27 0.22 13.26
CA GLN A 104 -5.84 1.50 13.65
C GLN A 104 -4.84 2.42 14.38
N VAL A 105 -3.86 1.87 15.12
CA VAL A 105 -3.05 2.67 16.03
C VAL A 105 -1.62 2.90 15.53
N SER A 106 -1.15 2.14 14.55
CA SER A 106 0.19 2.22 13.95
C SER A 106 0.14 1.86 12.46
N PRO A 107 1.14 2.31 11.65
CA PRO A 107 2.12 3.35 11.99
C PRO A 107 1.50 4.75 11.97
N SER A 108 2.03 5.66 12.78
CA SER A 108 1.62 7.08 12.74
C SER A 108 2.76 7.99 13.18
N SER A 109 2.70 9.30 12.87
CA SER A 109 3.71 10.25 13.34
C SER A 109 3.74 10.40 14.86
N PHE A 110 2.78 9.85 15.57
CA PHE A 110 2.78 9.77 17.03
C PHE A 110 3.56 8.56 17.58
N SER A 111 3.99 7.61 16.74
CA SER A 111 4.72 6.42 17.19
C SER A 111 5.93 6.74 18.06
N PRO A 112 6.77 7.74 17.72
CA PRO A 112 7.93 8.10 18.53
C PRO A 112 7.60 8.81 19.84
N THR A 113 6.41 9.35 20.01
CA THR A 113 6.05 10.23 21.15
C THR A 113 5.00 9.60 22.06
N SER A 114 3.76 9.56 21.62
CA SER A 114 2.63 9.05 22.39
C SER A 114 2.15 7.66 21.95
N GLN A 115 2.73 7.11 20.87
CA GLN A 115 2.37 5.79 20.34
C GLN A 115 0.86 5.70 20.04
N TRP A 116 0.20 4.67 20.52
CA TRP A 116 -1.22 4.37 20.35
C TRP A 116 -2.21 5.35 21.02
N ARG A 117 -1.73 6.25 21.91
CA ARG A 117 -2.62 7.04 22.79
C ARG A 117 -3.55 7.97 22.03
N VAL A 118 -3.01 8.77 21.11
CA VAL A 118 -3.82 9.71 20.32
C VAL A 118 -4.78 8.97 19.37
N PRO A 119 -4.36 7.95 18.63
CA PRO A 119 -5.28 7.10 17.87
C PRO A 119 -6.43 6.53 18.70
N VAL A 120 -6.15 5.97 19.88
CA VAL A 120 -7.18 5.41 20.78
C VAL A 120 -8.15 6.47 21.30
N ASP A 121 -7.68 7.68 21.63
CA ASP A 121 -8.56 8.79 22.03
C ASP A 121 -9.54 9.17 20.90
N VAL A 122 -9.08 9.13 19.65
CA VAL A 122 -9.94 9.35 18.48
C VAL A 122 -10.91 8.19 18.28
N LEU A 123 -10.46 6.93 18.42
CA LEU A 123 -11.33 5.76 18.33
C LEU A 123 -12.40 5.75 19.42
N ASN A 124 -12.08 6.17 20.65
CA ASN A 124 -13.07 6.37 21.71
C ASN A 124 -14.12 7.43 21.32
N THR A 125 -13.72 8.47 20.57
CA THR A 125 -14.68 9.47 20.02
C THR A 125 -15.52 8.89 18.88
N LEU A 126 -14.95 8.00 18.06
CA LEU A 126 -15.67 7.26 17.02
C LEU A 126 -16.66 6.27 17.62
N GLY A 127 -16.26 5.57 18.68
CA GLY A 127 -17.07 4.62 19.45
C GLY A 127 -17.45 3.38 18.65
N PRO A 128 -16.49 2.56 18.20
CA PRO A 128 -16.79 1.27 17.58
C PRO A 128 -17.36 0.29 18.60
N ASP A 129 -18.10 -0.69 18.12
CA ASP A 129 -18.62 -1.79 18.96
C ASP A 129 -17.59 -2.91 19.15
N ALA A 130 -16.64 -3.01 18.21
CA ALA A 130 -15.48 -3.92 18.28
C ALA A 130 -14.39 -3.50 17.30
N GLU A 131 -13.15 -3.79 17.66
CA GLU A 131 -11.97 -3.72 16.79
C GLU A 131 -11.27 -5.07 16.73
N VAL A 132 -10.69 -5.43 15.57
CA VAL A 132 -9.71 -6.51 15.48
C VAL A 132 -8.30 -5.93 15.55
N VAL A 133 -7.38 -6.68 16.11
CA VAL A 133 -5.95 -6.31 16.10
C VAL A 133 -5.39 -6.65 14.72
N GLY A 134 -4.76 -5.67 14.05
CA GLY A 134 -3.99 -5.89 12.84
C GLY A 134 -2.49 -6.12 13.13
N ASN A 135 -1.68 -6.33 12.09
CA ASN A 135 -0.24 -6.55 12.27
C ASN A 135 0.48 -5.29 12.77
N HIS A 136 0.07 -4.12 12.31
CA HIS A 136 0.64 -2.84 12.78
C HIS A 136 0.12 -2.41 14.16
N ASP A 137 -1.02 -2.90 14.61
CA ASP A 137 -1.45 -2.68 16.00
C ASP A 137 -0.51 -3.37 17.01
N LEU A 138 0.35 -4.30 16.53
CA LEU A 138 1.39 -4.97 17.29
C LEU A 138 2.75 -4.27 17.28
N ASP A 139 2.95 -3.21 16.51
CA ASP A 139 4.26 -2.53 16.36
C ASP A 139 4.87 -2.07 17.69
N TYR A 140 4.05 -1.89 18.72
CA TYR A 140 4.51 -1.51 20.07
C TYR A 140 4.62 -2.70 21.04
N GLY A 141 4.46 -3.93 20.54
CA GLY A 141 4.53 -5.16 21.33
C GLY A 141 3.25 -5.54 22.06
N PHE A 142 3.19 -6.78 22.58
CA PHE A 142 1.99 -7.31 23.23
C PHE A 142 1.61 -6.55 24.52
N ASP A 143 2.58 -6.02 25.27
CA ASP A 143 2.30 -5.19 26.45
C ASP A 143 1.54 -3.90 26.07
N ALA A 144 1.79 -3.35 24.90
CA ALA A 144 1.04 -2.20 24.41
C ALA A 144 -0.41 -2.56 24.09
N VAL A 145 -0.66 -3.78 23.58
CA VAL A 145 -2.02 -4.27 23.31
C VAL A 145 -2.85 -4.28 24.59
N GLU A 146 -2.29 -4.77 25.70
CA GLU A 146 -2.96 -4.75 26.99
C GLU A 146 -3.29 -3.30 27.44
N ASN A 147 -2.32 -2.39 27.28
CA ASN A 147 -2.47 -1.00 27.67
C ASN A 147 -3.50 -0.24 26.84
N TYR A 148 -3.46 -0.36 25.51
CA TYR A 148 -4.42 0.35 24.67
C TYR A 148 -5.82 -0.27 24.75
N SER A 149 -5.92 -1.59 24.96
CA SER A 149 -7.19 -2.25 25.20
C SER A 149 -7.83 -1.76 26.52
N ALA A 150 -7.01 -1.55 27.55
CA ALA A 150 -7.49 -1.00 28.81
C ALA A 150 -7.90 0.48 28.72
N ALA A 151 -7.31 1.24 27.79
CA ALA A 151 -7.64 2.64 27.52
C ALA A 151 -8.85 2.81 26.57
N SER A 152 -9.22 1.76 25.84
CA SER A 152 -10.32 1.77 24.89
C SER A 152 -11.67 1.58 25.59
N GLU A 153 -12.70 2.28 25.10
CA GLU A 153 -14.09 2.13 25.56
C GLU A 153 -14.82 0.98 24.82
N PHE A 154 -14.11 0.21 24.00
CA PHE A 154 -14.59 -0.90 23.18
C PHE A 154 -13.62 -2.09 23.27
N PRO A 155 -14.07 -3.33 22.93
CA PRO A 155 -13.21 -4.50 22.97
C PRO A 155 -12.33 -4.62 21.72
N TRP A 156 -11.07 -5.01 21.92
CA TRP A 156 -10.17 -5.51 20.91
C TRP A 156 -10.26 -7.03 20.82
N LEU A 157 -10.27 -7.58 19.61
CA LEU A 157 -10.56 -8.98 19.35
C LEU A 157 -9.39 -9.67 18.59
N VAL A 158 -9.00 -10.84 19.10
CA VAL A 158 -8.13 -11.82 18.42
C VAL A 158 -8.45 -13.22 18.92
N ALA A 159 -8.85 -14.12 18.05
CA ALA A 159 -9.21 -15.49 18.44
C ALA A 159 -8.17 -16.55 18.05
N ASN A 160 -7.31 -16.26 17.06
CA ASN A 160 -6.39 -17.25 16.50
C ASN A 160 -4.91 -17.03 16.89
N VAL A 161 -4.59 -16.03 17.69
CA VAL A 161 -3.28 -15.92 18.37
C VAL A 161 -3.40 -16.45 19.78
N VAL A 162 -2.61 -17.49 20.10
CA VAL A 162 -2.76 -18.26 21.32
C VAL A 162 -1.40 -18.50 21.96
N HIS A 163 -1.26 -18.13 23.21
CA HIS A 163 -0.10 -18.44 24.04
C HIS A 163 -0.03 -19.94 24.37
N GLU A 164 1.13 -20.44 24.79
CA GLU A 164 1.36 -21.86 25.12
C GLU A 164 0.42 -22.38 26.22
N ASP A 165 0.02 -21.53 27.15
CA ASP A 165 -0.91 -21.88 28.24
C ASP A 165 -2.40 -21.86 27.81
N GLY A 166 -2.66 -21.52 26.57
CA GLY A 166 -4.01 -21.44 25.98
C GLY A 166 -4.69 -20.09 26.14
N SER A 167 -4.05 -19.09 26.74
CA SER A 167 -4.55 -17.71 26.76
C SER A 167 -4.40 -17.02 25.40
N GLY A 168 -5.16 -15.93 25.17
CA GLY A 168 -4.95 -15.01 24.03
C GLY A 168 -3.97 -13.89 24.38
N ILE A 169 -3.81 -12.93 23.47
CA ILE A 169 -3.05 -11.71 23.72
C ILE A 169 -3.70 -10.95 24.91
N PRO A 170 -2.93 -10.49 25.91
CA PRO A 170 -3.47 -9.74 27.02
C PRO A 170 -4.31 -8.53 26.58
N GLY A 171 -5.42 -8.29 27.27
CA GLY A 171 -6.35 -7.21 26.94
C GLY A 171 -7.34 -7.52 25.83
N THR A 172 -7.11 -8.56 25.01
CA THR A 172 -8.00 -8.92 23.91
C THR A 172 -9.05 -9.96 24.31
N LYS A 173 -10.07 -10.13 23.46
CA LYS A 173 -11.07 -11.19 23.55
C LYS A 173 -11.12 -11.97 22.24
N ASN A 174 -11.54 -13.23 22.30
CA ASN A 174 -11.76 -14.03 21.10
C ASN A 174 -12.94 -13.51 20.28
N TYR A 175 -14.00 -13.04 20.98
CA TYR A 175 -15.22 -12.50 20.40
C TYR A 175 -15.94 -11.60 21.39
N THR A 176 -16.87 -10.79 20.88
CA THR A 176 -17.84 -10.04 21.69
C THR A 176 -19.26 -10.26 21.15
N ILE A 177 -20.27 -9.92 21.96
CA ILE A 177 -21.68 -9.92 21.52
C ILE A 177 -22.23 -8.54 21.78
N VAL A 178 -22.76 -7.93 20.74
CA VAL A 178 -23.40 -6.61 20.73
C VAL A 178 -24.90 -6.81 20.53
N GLU A 179 -25.73 -6.17 21.34
CA GLU A 179 -27.18 -6.19 21.19
C GLU A 179 -27.67 -4.78 20.81
N ARG A 180 -28.39 -4.69 19.70
CA ARG A 180 -28.99 -3.45 19.21
C ARG A 180 -30.43 -3.71 18.78
N ASP A 181 -31.38 -3.05 19.45
CA ASP A 181 -32.82 -3.12 19.17
C ASP A 181 -33.35 -4.56 19.00
N GLY A 182 -32.85 -5.47 19.84
CA GLY A 182 -33.24 -6.88 19.85
C GLY A 182 -32.48 -7.76 18.85
N VAL A 183 -31.60 -7.23 18.01
CA VAL A 183 -30.69 -8.02 17.16
C VAL A 183 -29.39 -8.28 17.92
N ARG A 184 -28.99 -9.52 18.02
CA ARG A 184 -27.77 -9.98 18.69
C ARG A 184 -26.68 -10.26 17.64
N VAL A 185 -25.62 -9.47 17.65
CA VAL A 185 -24.50 -9.58 16.72
C VAL A 185 -23.28 -10.14 17.45
N GLY A 186 -22.81 -11.29 17.05
CA GLY A 186 -21.54 -11.87 17.51
C GLY A 186 -20.41 -11.40 16.61
N VAL A 187 -19.38 -10.77 17.18
CA VAL A 187 -18.19 -10.33 16.43
C VAL A 187 -17.01 -11.17 16.86
N VAL A 188 -16.35 -11.89 15.92
CA VAL A 188 -15.12 -12.67 16.16
C VAL A 188 -13.93 -11.94 15.54
N GLY A 189 -12.80 -11.86 16.26
CA GLY A 189 -11.56 -11.29 15.73
C GLY A 189 -10.65 -12.37 15.11
N LEU A 190 -10.13 -12.13 13.91
CA LEU A 190 -9.20 -13.03 13.22
C LEU A 190 -8.05 -12.22 12.60
N VAL A 191 -6.87 -12.80 12.62
CA VAL A 191 -5.68 -12.24 11.96
C VAL A 191 -5.11 -13.25 10.97
N ASP A 192 -4.34 -12.75 10.00
CA ASP A 192 -3.67 -13.57 8.99
C ASP A 192 -2.73 -14.60 9.65
N ASP A 193 -2.68 -15.80 9.10
CA ASP A 193 -1.75 -16.84 9.54
C ASP A 193 -0.28 -16.43 9.31
N ALA A 194 -0.04 -15.55 8.32
CA ALA A 194 1.27 -14.97 8.01
C ALA A 194 1.61 -13.70 8.82
N ILE A 195 0.81 -13.31 9.80
CA ILE A 195 1.01 -12.08 10.60
C ILE A 195 2.43 -11.95 11.17
N LYS A 196 3.07 -13.09 11.48
CA LYS A 196 4.46 -13.10 11.98
C LYS A 196 5.44 -12.44 11.02
N SER A 197 5.23 -12.56 9.71
CA SER A 197 6.10 -11.95 8.69
C SER A 197 5.78 -10.47 8.41
N LYS A 198 4.69 -9.97 8.99
CA LYS A 198 4.19 -8.61 8.76
C LYS A 198 4.42 -7.65 9.94
N THR A 199 5.01 -8.14 11.05
CA THR A 199 5.30 -7.34 12.25
C THR A 199 6.68 -7.65 12.81
N ALA A 200 7.28 -6.70 13.53
CA ALA A 200 8.58 -6.87 14.19
C ALA A 200 8.51 -7.65 15.52
N VAL A 201 7.31 -8.02 15.97
CA VAL A 201 7.14 -8.77 17.23
C VAL A 201 7.48 -10.23 17.02
N ASP A 202 8.39 -10.75 17.85
CA ASP A 202 8.73 -12.18 17.87
C ASP A 202 7.69 -12.95 18.70
N PHE A 203 6.78 -13.62 18.00
CA PHE A 203 5.71 -14.42 18.60
C PHE A 203 6.26 -15.66 19.30
N ASP A 204 7.29 -16.29 18.72
CA ASP A 204 7.84 -17.55 19.23
C ASP A 204 8.66 -17.33 20.49
N GLU A 205 9.47 -16.26 20.56
CA GLU A 205 10.19 -15.86 21.78
C GLU A 205 9.23 -15.56 22.93
N GLN A 206 8.07 -14.99 22.63
CA GLN A 206 7.04 -14.65 23.63
C GLN A 206 6.03 -15.76 23.88
N GLY A 207 6.23 -16.96 23.31
CA GLY A 207 5.41 -18.14 23.54
C GLY A 207 4.06 -18.13 22.84
N TYR A 208 3.87 -17.29 21.81
CA TYR A 208 2.65 -17.22 21.02
C TYR A 208 2.74 -18.02 19.72
N ARG A 209 1.63 -18.60 19.33
CA ARG A 209 1.44 -19.26 18.04
C ARG A 209 0.22 -18.69 17.34
N VAL A 210 0.28 -18.63 16.02
CA VAL A 210 -0.86 -18.28 15.19
C VAL A 210 -1.52 -19.58 14.72
N ALA A 211 -2.83 -19.70 14.94
CA ALA A 211 -3.62 -20.83 14.51
C ALA A 211 -4.39 -20.45 13.25
N ASP A 212 -4.60 -21.41 12.38
CA ASP A 212 -5.36 -21.29 11.13
C ASP A 212 -6.67 -20.50 11.34
N PHE A 213 -6.80 -19.35 10.67
CA PHE A 213 -7.92 -18.41 10.85
C PHE A 213 -9.26 -19.02 10.42
N SER A 214 -9.29 -19.82 9.35
CA SER A 214 -10.52 -20.45 8.86
C SER A 214 -11.09 -21.46 9.87
N ARG A 215 -10.21 -22.29 10.44
CA ARG A 215 -10.61 -23.28 11.46
C ARG A 215 -11.06 -22.63 12.75
N VAL A 216 -10.36 -21.57 13.20
CA VAL A 216 -10.73 -20.85 14.42
C VAL A 216 -12.01 -20.07 14.20
N GLY A 217 -12.13 -19.36 13.09
CA GLY A 217 -13.32 -18.61 12.69
C GLY A 217 -14.57 -19.51 12.64
N SER A 218 -14.51 -20.63 11.94
CA SER A 218 -15.60 -21.60 11.86
C SER A 218 -16.04 -22.09 13.26
N ARG A 219 -15.07 -22.45 14.11
CA ARG A 219 -15.36 -22.94 15.47
C ARG A 219 -16.03 -21.88 16.33
N VAL A 220 -15.53 -20.63 16.30
CA VAL A 220 -16.10 -19.52 17.10
C VAL A 220 -17.45 -19.11 16.55
N ALA A 221 -17.64 -19.05 15.24
CA ALA A 221 -18.91 -18.73 14.61
C ALA A 221 -19.99 -19.77 14.98
N THR A 222 -19.67 -21.06 14.90
CA THR A 222 -20.56 -22.12 15.35
C THR A 222 -20.94 -21.97 16.83
N LYS A 223 -19.97 -21.68 17.70
CA LYS A 223 -20.23 -21.41 19.11
C LYS A 223 -21.16 -20.21 19.31
N LEU A 224 -20.98 -19.14 18.55
CA LEU A 224 -21.81 -17.95 18.60
C LEU A 224 -23.26 -18.25 18.19
N LYS A 225 -23.48 -18.98 17.11
CA LYS A 225 -24.81 -19.38 16.65
C LYS A 225 -25.46 -20.37 17.62
N ASP A 226 -24.81 -21.50 17.92
CA ASP A 226 -25.42 -22.63 18.60
C ASP A 226 -25.51 -22.47 20.12
N GLU A 227 -24.48 -21.87 20.76
CA GLU A 227 -24.41 -21.78 22.21
C GLU A 227 -24.81 -20.39 22.73
N LYS A 228 -24.57 -19.32 21.94
CA LYS A 228 -24.83 -17.94 22.36
C LYS A 228 -26.10 -17.37 21.76
N ASN A 229 -26.71 -18.06 20.79
CA ASN A 229 -27.94 -17.68 20.10
C ASN A 229 -27.85 -16.24 19.54
N VAL A 230 -26.79 -15.96 18.76
CA VAL A 230 -26.67 -14.70 18.03
C VAL A 230 -27.42 -14.80 16.71
N ASP A 231 -28.01 -13.68 16.28
CA ASP A 231 -28.74 -13.60 15.02
C ASP A 231 -27.78 -13.44 13.84
N VAL A 232 -26.71 -12.67 14.03
CA VAL A 232 -25.69 -12.36 13.01
C VAL A 232 -24.30 -12.64 13.57
N VAL A 233 -23.43 -13.25 12.75
CA VAL A 233 -22.00 -13.37 13.02
C VAL A 233 -21.19 -12.54 12.04
N VAL A 234 -20.41 -11.60 12.58
CA VAL A 234 -19.45 -10.78 11.86
C VAL A 234 -18.04 -11.27 12.21
N ALA A 235 -17.24 -11.59 11.20
CA ALA A 235 -15.80 -11.73 11.38
C ALA A 235 -15.16 -10.35 11.14
N ALA A 236 -14.58 -9.76 12.20
CA ALA A 236 -13.62 -8.69 12.08
C ALA A 236 -12.26 -9.34 11.84
N ALA A 237 -11.76 -9.27 10.60
CA ALA A 237 -10.69 -10.13 10.15
C ALA A 237 -9.62 -9.33 9.41
N HIS A 238 -8.44 -9.19 10.03
CA HIS A 238 -7.32 -8.52 9.39
C HIS A 238 -6.49 -9.53 8.60
N ILE A 239 -7.00 -9.90 7.39
CA ILE A 239 -6.49 -11.02 6.59
C ILE A 239 -6.45 -10.74 5.08
N GLY A 240 -6.95 -9.59 4.63
CA GLY A 240 -7.08 -9.27 3.21
C GLY A 240 -8.29 -9.90 2.51
N VAL A 241 -8.61 -9.43 1.31
CA VAL A 241 -9.73 -9.92 0.50
C VAL A 241 -9.53 -11.34 -0.03
N PRO A 242 -8.34 -11.76 -0.48
CA PRO A 242 -8.09 -13.14 -0.93
C PRO A 242 -8.40 -14.18 0.16
N GLU A 243 -7.86 -13.99 1.36
CA GLU A 243 -8.02 -14.85 2.53
C GLU A 243 -9.44 -14.77 3.09
N SER A 244 -10.08 -13.61 3.01
CA SER A 244 -11.52 -13.45 3.33
C SER A 244 -12.41 -14.30 2.43
N LYS A 245 -12.08 -14.43 1.14
CA LYS A 245 -12.77 -15.36 0.23
C LYS A 245 -12.51 -16.81 0.57
N GLU A 246 -11.33 -17.13 1.09
CA GLU A 246 -11.03 -18.48 1.61
C GLU A 246 -11.85 -18.78 2.86
N LEU A 247 -11.86 -17.85 3.83
CA LEU A 247 -12.67 -17.94 5.04
C LEU A 247 -14.16 -18.17 4.70
N ALA A 248 -14.70 -17.39 3.76
CA ALA A 248 -16.09 -17.52 3.31
C ALA A 248 -16.40 -18.91 2.75
N ARG A 249 -15.49 -19.53 1.97
CA ARG A 249 -15.67 -20.88 1.41
C ARG A 249 -15.58 -21.99 2.44
N ASN A 250 -14.85 -21.74 3.53
CA ASN A 250 -14.56 -22.77 4.54
C ASN A 250 -15.45 -22.66 5.78
N THR A 251 -16.44 -21.74 5.80
CA THR A 251 -17.30 -21.49 6.97
C THR A 251 -18.75 -21.26 6.56
N ASP A 252 -19.69 -21.91 7.28
CA ASP A 252 -21.12 -21.78 7.00
C ASP A 252 -21.84 -20.79 7.93
N ASN A 253 -21.22 -20.36 9.04
CA ASN A 253 -21.85 -19.61 10.12
C ASN A 253 -21.35 -18.14 10.24
N ILE A 254 -20.60 -17.64 9.27
CA ILE A 254 -20.18 -16.24 9.19
C ILE A 254 -21.04 -15.54 8.14
N ASP A 255 -21.78 -14.52 8.56
CA ASP A 255 -22.70 -13.79 7.69
C ASP A 255 -22.01 -12.61 6.99
N LEU A 256 -21.04 -11.98 7.66
CA LEU A 256 -20.27 -10.82 7.15
C LEU A 256 -18.80 -10.94 7.58
N ILE A 257 -17.90 -10.62 6.66
CA ILE A 257 -16.47 -10.41 6.91
C ILE A 257 -16.17 -8.94 6.66
N VAL A 258 -15.71 -8.25 7.70
CA VAL A 258 -15.09 -6.94 7.65
C VAL A 258 -13.60 -7.18 7.65
N THR A 259 -12.90 -6.80 6.60
CA THR A 259 -11.46 -7.08 6.45
C THR A 259 -10.61 -5.81 6.28
N GLY A 260 -9.32 -5.95 6.41
CA GLY A 260 -8.24 -5.03 6.13
C GLY A 260 -6.99 -5.84 5.77
N ASP A 261 -5.80 -5.24 5.72
CA ASP A 261 -4.48 -5.78 5.43
C ASP A 261 -3.98 -5.53 3.99
N ASP A 262 -4.78 -5.73 2.95
CA ASP A 262 -4.37 -5.50 1.56
C ASP A 262 -4.76 -4.09 1.03
N GLU A 263 -5.33 -3.25 1.87
CA GLU A 263 -5.59 -1.82 1.65
C GLU A 263 -6.39 -1.53 0.34
N VAL A 264 -7.35 -2.40 0.00
CA VAL A 264 -8.11 -2.28 -1.25
C VAL A 264 -9.54 -1.80 -1.04
N ALA A 265 -10.06 -1.02 -1.98
CA ALA A 265 -11.46 -0.62 -2.00
C ALA A 265 -12.34 -1.80 -2.50
N TYR A 266 -12.83 -2.63 -1.58
CA TYR A 266 -13.69 -3.76 -1.90
C TYR A 266 -15.11 -3.52 -1.39
N ALA A 267 -15.99 -3.07 -2.29
CA ALA A 267 -17.39 -2.82 -1.96
C ALA A 267 -18.12 -4.11 -1.51
N PRO A 268 -19.12 -4.00 -0.61
CA PRO A 268 -19.84 -5.16 -0.08
C PRO A 268 -20.33 -6.11 -1.16
N LYS A 269 -19.85 -7.35 -1.11
CA LYS A 269 -20.15 -8.37 -2.11
C LYS A 269 -20.26 -9.74 -1.46
N THR A 270 -21.28 -10.52 -1.84
CA THR A 270 -21.46 -11.88 -1.36
C THR A 270 -20.59 -12.89 -2.12
N VAL A 271 -19.86 -13.70 -1.38
CA VAL A 271 -19.05 -14.82 -1.85
C VAL A 271 -19.43 -16.04 -1.03
N ASP A 272 -19.84 -17.12 -1.68
CA ASP A 272 -20.25 -18.40 -1.04
C ASP A 272 -21.22 -18.24 0.15
N GLY A 273 -22.15 -17.28 0.07
CA GLY A 273 -23.15 -17.00 1.10
C GLY A 273 -22.73 -15.94 2.13
N THR A 274 -21.46 -15.61 2.25
CA THR A 274 -20.91 -14.62 3.18
C THR A 274 -20.68 -13.28 2.47
N THR A 275 -21.05 -12.18 3.08
CA THR A 275 -20.72 -10.84 2.56
C THR A 275 -19.31 -10.44 2.99
N ILE A 276 -18.51 -9.87 2.07
CA ILE A 276 -17.16 -9.38 2.35
C ILE A 276 -17.10 -7.88 2.01
N VAL A 277 -16.42 -7.08 2.83
CA VAL A 277 -16.20 -5.65 2.63
C VAL A 277 -14.83 -5.23 3.16
N GLU A 278 -14.14 -4.36 2.39
CA GLU A 278 -12.94 -3.63 2.83
C GLU A 278 -13.06 -2.16 2.42
N ALA A 279 -12.67 -1.27 3.31
CA ALA A 279 -12.88 0.18 3.14
C ALA A 279 -11.61 0.91 2.64
N GLU A 280 -10.73 0.22 1.90
CA GLU A 280 -9.40 0.73 1.51
C GLU A 280 -8.56 1.02 2.76
N ALA A 281 -7.76 2.08 2.74
CA ALA A 281 -6.90 2.46 3.85
C ALA A 281 -6.99 3.97 4.13
N ARG A 282 -6.33 4.40 5.19
CA ARG A 282 -6.10 5.82 5.55
C ARG A 282 -7.38 6.63 5.62
N GLY A 283 -8.49 5.96 6.00
CA GLY A 283 -9.79 6.58 6.14
C GLY A 283 -10.36 7.12 4.82
N ALA A 284 -10.05 6.49 3.67
CA ALA A 284 -10.57 6.88 2.37
C ALA A 284 -12.06 6.63 2.24
N TYR A 285 -12.55 5.54 2.85
CA TYR A 285 -13.96 5.16 2.83
C TYR A 285 -14.46 4.72 4.20
N VAL A 286 -15.79 4.68 4.31
CA VAL A 286 -16.54 3.95 5.33
C VAL A 286 -17.38 2.91 4.60
N GLY A 287 -17.21 1.64 4.92
CA GLY A 287 -18.08 0.58 4.42
C GLY A 287 -19.45 0.70 5.09
N GLU A 288 -20.53 0.64 4.33
CA GLU A 288 -21.91 0.60 4.80
C GLU A 288 -22.59 -0.64 4.25
N VAL A 289 -22.89 -1.59 5.13
CA VAL A 289 -23.46 -2.89 4.80
C VAL A 289 -24.83 -3.01 5.46
N ASN A 290 -25.88 -3.19 4.68
CA ASN A 290 -27.21 -3.44 5.19
C ASN A 290 -27.55 -4.92 5.00
N LEU A 291 -27.71 -5.63 6.10
CA LEU A 291 -28.06 -7.06 6.13
C LEU A 291 -29.56 -7.21 6.42
N SER A 292 -30.21 -8.10 5.68
CA SER A 292 -31.57 -8.56 5.99
C SER A 292 -31.47 -9.78 6.90
N VAL A 293 -31.95 -9.64 8.13
CA VAL A 293 -31.98 -10.69 9.16
C VAL A 293 -33.38 -11.26 9.23
N THR A 294 -33.54 -12.54 9.00
CA THR A 294 -34.81 -13.26 9.02
C THR A 294 -34.67 -14.59 9.77
N ASP A 295 -35.79 -15.24 10.05
CA ASP A 295 -35.79 -16.60 10.65
C ASP A 295 -35.12 -17.63 9.72
N ASP A 296 -35.05 -17.37 8.41
CA ASP A 296 -34.45 -18.25 7.38
C ASP A 296 -32.92 -18.00 7.22
N GLY A 297 -32.37 -16.94 7.82
CA GLY A 297 -30.96 -16.58 7.74
C GLY A 297 -30.68 -15.09 7.47
N VAL A 298 -29.41 -14.81 7.18
CA VAL A 298 -28.89 -13.46 6.94
C VAL A 298 -28.45 -13.33 5.49
N SER A 299 -28.76 -12.18 4.86
CA SER A 299 -28.35 -11.91 3.47
C SER A 299 -28.06 -10.43 3.26
N LEU A 300 -27.20 -10.12 2.28
CA LEU A 300 -26.92 -8.74 1.88
C LEU A 300 -28.19 -8.11 1.23
N ALA A 301 -28.74 -7.10 1.87
CA ALA A 301 -29.83 -6.30 1.32
C ALA A 301 -29.31 -5.18 0.40
N SER A 302 -28.29 -4.46 0.85
CA SER A 302 -27.56 -3.43 0.07
C SER A 302 -26.23 -3.11 0.75
N GLY A 303 -25.30 -2.53 -0.01
CA GLY A 303 -24.05 -2.08 0.56
C GLY A 303 -23.28 -1.19 -0.40
N ARG A 304 -22.36 -0.40 0.16
CA ARG A 304 -21.49 0.51 -0.60
C ARG A 304 -20.28 0.93 0.21
N LEU A 305 -19.31 1.51 -0.46
CA LEU A 305 -18.29 2.32 0.15
C LEU A 305 -18.72 3.79 0.11
N VAL A 306 -18.70 4.45 1.25
CA VAL A 306 -19.03 5.88 1.40
C VAL A 306 -17.71 6.64 1.42
N THR A 307 -17.47 7.47 0.41
CA THR A 307 -16.23 8.25 0.28
C THR A 307 -16.08 9.24 1.45
N VAL A 308 -14.89 9.35 1.97
CA VAL A 308 -14.48 10.37 2.95
C VAL A 308 -13.63 11.40 2.22
N ASP A 309 -14.24 12.52 1.84
CA ASP A 309 -13.64 13.58 1.03
C ASP A 309 -13.78 14.97 1.66
N GLU A 310 -13.42 16.00 0.91
CA GLU A 310 -13.46 17.39 1.36
C GLU A 310 -14.88 17.91 1.69
N ASN A 311 -15.93 17.27 1.19
CA ASN A 311 -17.32 17.64 1.41
C ASN A 311 -17.94 16.86 2.59
N SER A 312 -17.20 15.90 3.16
CA SER A 312 -17.68 15.05 4.24
C SER A 312 -17.87 15.81 5.54
N SER A 313 -18.84 15.39 6.32
CA SER A 313 -19.10 15.89 7.69
C SER A 313 -17.83 15.76 8.55
N VAL A 314 -17.58 16.75 9.39
CA VAL A 314 -16.40 16.78 10.28
C VAL A 314 -16.83 16.64 11.75
N ASN A 315 -16.24 15.68 12.46
CA ASN A 315 -16.30 15.64 13.91
C ASN A 315 -15.19 16.53 14.50
N GLN A 316 -15.58 17.68 15.04
CA GLN A 316 -14.63 18.67 15.58
C GLN A 316 -13.85 18.16 16.78
N THR A 317 -14.39 17.24 17.57
CA THR A 317 -13.68 16.67 18.73
C THR A 317 -12.51 15.81 18.26
N ALA A 318 -12.73 14.91 17.30
CA ALA A 318 -11.69 14.07 16.73
C ALA A 318 -10.59 14.92 16.03
N GLU A 319 -10.99 15.91 15.23
CA GLU A 319 -10.06 16.85 14.59
C GLU A 319 -9.20 17.60 15.62
N THR A 320 -9.82 18.09 16.71
CA THR A 320 -9.12 18.84 17.78
C THR A 320 -8.14 17.94 18.54
N ILE A 321 -8.52 16.71 18.90
CA ILE A 321 -7.62 15.75 19.58
C ILE A 321 -6.32 15.61 18.80
N VAL A 322 -6.43 15.33 17.49
CA VAL A 322 -5.24 15.12 16.64
C VAL A 322 -4.47 16.43 16.44
N SER A 323 -5.15 17.54 16.18
CA SER A 323 -4.52 18.86 15.94
C SER A 323 -3.74 19.34 17.17
N ASP A 324 -4.33 19.21 18.37
CA ASP A 324 -3.68 19.61 19.62
C ASP A 324 -2.47 18.73 19.92
N ALA A 325 -2.59 17.42 19.72
CA ALA A 325 -1.49 16.48 19.89
C ALA A 325 -0.34 16.76 18.90
N ARG A 326 -0.63 16.99 17.61
CA ARG A 326 0.39 17.37 16.61
C ARG A 326 1.11 18.64 17.02
N SER A 327 0.36 19.68 17.37
CA SER A 327 0.93 20.98 17.78
C SER A 327 1.82 20.85 19.00
N ALA A 328 1.42 20.01 19.99
CA ALA A 328 2.15 19.84 21.21
C ALA A 328 3.39 18.93 21.10
N GLN A 329 3.36 17.96 20.21
CA GLN A 329 4.37 16.88 20.16
C GLN A 329 5.28 16.98 18.94
N LEU A 330 4.81 17.52 17.81
CA LEU A 330 5.45 17.42 16.50
C LEU A 330 5.75 18.79 15.86
N GLY A 331 5.21 19.86 16.39
CA GLY A 331 5.30 21.20 15.78
C GLY A 331 6.67 21.89 15.91
N GLU A 332 7.61 21.32 16.66
CA GLU A 332 8.94 21.88 16.84
C GLU A 332 9.77 21.74 15.55
N VAL A 333 10.48 22.83 15.19
CA VAL A 333 11.39 22.85 14.04
C VAL A 333 12.71 22.20 14.43
N VAL A 334 13.07 21.12 13.77
CA VAL A 334 14.34 20.39 13.97
C VAL A 334 15.49 21.02 13.18
N GLY A 335 15.21 21.76 12.12
CA GLY A 335 16.23 22.39 11.30
C GLY A 335 15.67 22.96 10.00
N ARG A 336 16.52 23.10 9.00
CA ARG A 336 16.16 23.63 7.68
C ARG A 336 16.79 22.77 6.58
N THR A 337 16.10 22.68 5.45
CA THR A 337 16.68 22.15 4.20
C THR A 337 16.78 23.26 3.15
N ASN A 338 17.85 23.21 2.35
CA ASN A 338 18.04 24.07 1.18
C ASN A 338 17.58 23.40 -0.13
N THR A 339 17.32 22.09 -0.09
CA THR A 339 16.87 21.27 -1.22
C THR A 339 15.49 20.71 -0.95
N THR A 340 14.83 20.23 -1.97
CA THR A 340 13.57 19.49 -1.87
C THR A 340 13.86 18.06 -1.39
N LEU A 341 13.12 17.59 -0.39
CA LEU A 341 13.22 16.24 0.13
C LEU A 341 11.92 15.50 -0.21
N ASP A 342 12.02 14.54 -1.11
CA ASP A 342 10.88 13.73 -1.52
C ASP A 342 10.67 12.53 -0.58
N SER A 343 9.69 12.63 0.31
CA SER A 343 9.36 11.57 1.25
C SER A 343 8.30 10.60 0.73
N ARG A 344 7.80 10.78 -0.49
CA ARG A 344 6.77 9.91 -1.06
C ARG A 344 7.25 8.48 -1.13
N PHE A 345 6.38 7.58 -0.68
CA PHE A 345 6.64 6.14 -0.67
C PHE A 345 7.12 5.64 -2.04
N THR A 346 6.38 5.98 -3.09
CA THR A 346 6.67 5.53 -4.46
C THR A 346 8.04 5.96 -4.96
N SER A 347 8.47 7.20 -4.68
CA SER A 347 9.79 7.68 -5.08
C SER A 347 10.92 6.91 -4.40
N ASN A 348 10.81 6.75 -3.07
CA ASN A 348 11.84 6.06 -2.28
C ASN A 348 11.88 4.55 -2.57
N TYR A 349 10.77 3.96 -3.02
CA TYR A 349 10.70 2.54 -3.36
C TYR A 349 11.37 2.22 -4.69
N LYS A 350 11.26 3.12 -5.66
CA LYS A 350 11.80 2.95 -7.02
C LYS A 350 13.29 3.17 -7.09
N ASP A 351 13.75 4.34 -6.64
CA ASP A 351 15.08 4.84 -6.90
C ASP A 351 15.71 5.50 -5.66
N GLU A 352 16.99 5.88 -5.79
CA GLU A 352 17.67 6.76 -4.87
C GLU A 352 16.92 8.08 -4.75
N THR A 353 16.83 8.61 -3.53
CA THR A 353 16.29 9.95 -3.29
C THR A 353 17.19 10.76 -2.36
N ALA A 354 17.16 12.09 -2.49
CA ALA A 354 17.85 12.98 -1.57
C ALA A 354 17.39 12.77 -0.09
N TRP A 355 16.10 12.44 0.11
CA TRP A 355 15.57 12.13 1.44
C TRP A 355 16.11 10.79 1.97
N GLY A 356 16.11 9.74 1.14
CA GLY A 356 16.69 8.44 1.49
C GLY A 356 18.19 8.52 1.78
N ASN A 357 18.91 9.35 1.03
CA ASN A 357 20.33 9.63 1.28
C ASN A 357 20.53 10.31 2.64
N LEU A 358 19.73 11.31 2.97
CA LEU A 358 19.82 11.99 4.28
C LEU A 358 19.51 11.01 5.43
N ILE A 359 18.49 10.17 5.30
CA ILE A 359 18.14 9.16 6.32
C ILE A 359 19.34 8.23 6.57
N THR A 360 19.88 7.66 5.51
CA THR A 360 20.97 6.68 5.64
C THR A 360 22.30 7.32 6.02
N ASP A 361 22.56 8.57 5.64
CA ASP A 361 23.71 9.34 6.13
C ASP A 361 23.59 9.61 7.64
N ALA A 362 22.39 9.91 8.14
CA ALA A 362 22.14 10.06 9.57
C ALA A 362 22.37 8.75 10.34
N PHE A 363 21.94 7.61 9.79
CA PHE A 363 22.20 6.30 10.41
C PHE A 363 23.69 5.99 10.49
N ARG A 364 24.41 6.27 9.40
CA ARG A 364 25.85 6.06 9.33
C ARG A 364 26.63 6.99 10.26
N ASP A 365 26.26 8.24 10.37
CA ASP A 365 26.85 9.21 11.28
C ASP A 365 26.65 8.78 12.75
N GLN A 366 25.43 8.38 13.10
CA GLN A 366 25.07 7.93 14.45
C GLN A 366 25.84 6.69 14.89
N THR A 367 25.98 5.70 13.99
CA THR A 367 26.55 4.40 14.33
C THR A 367 28.05 4.29 14.07
N GLY A 368 28.61 5.18 13.24
CA GLY A 368 29.99 5.09 12.76
C GLY A 368 30.25 3.83 11.90
N SER A 369 29.22 3.27 11.29
CA SER A 369 29.31 2.08 10.44
C SER A 369 29.96 2.38 9.08
N ASP A 370 30.48 1.32 8.42
CA ASP A 370 31.05 1.44 7.07
C ASP A 370 29.96 1.74 6.04
N VAL A 371 28.79 1.12 6.22
CA VAL A 371 27.60 1.21 5.36
C VAL A 371 26.37 1.39 6.23
N ALA A 372 25.39 2.14 5.75
CA ALA A 372 24.05 2.17 6.30
C ALA A 372 23.02 1.86 5.21
N VAL A 373 22.00 1.08 5.55
CA VAL A 373 20.93 0.65 4.65
C VAL A 373 19.58 0.77 5.34
N THR A 374 18.57 1.27 4.64
CA THR A 374 17.17 1.19 5.10
C THR A 374 16.28 0.68 3.97
N ASN A 375 15.31 -0.17 4.31
CA ASN A 375 14.28 -0.57 3.36
C ASN A 375 13.37 0.61 3.03
N ALA A 376 13.07 0.80 1.77
CA ALA A 376 12.19 1.88 1.31
C ALA A 376 10.77 1.76 1.89
N GLY A 377 10.31 0.53 2.19
CA GLY A 377 9.06 0.29 2.91
C GLY A 377 8.97 0.91 4.30
N GLY A 378 10.09 1.31 4.89
CA GLY A 378 10.17 2.07 6.14
C GLY A 378 9.92 3.56 5.99
N ILE A 379 9.88 4.09 4.75
CA ILE A 379 9.64 5.51 4.43
C ILE A 379 8.20 5.66 3.94
N ARG A 380 7.34 6.34 4.70
CA ARG A 380 5.87 6.34 4.52
C ARG A 380 5.26 7.71 4.24
N GLY A 381 6.05 8.71 3.89
CA GLY A 381 5.54 10.02 3.51
C GLY A 381 4.80 9.99 2.17
N ASP A 382 3.72 10.75 2.08
CA ASP A 382 3.00 11.00 0.82
C ASP A 382 3.12 12.49 0.42
N PHE A 383 4.22 13.13 0.81
CA PHE A 383 4.43 14.56 0.65
C PHE A 383 5.89 14.85 0.33
N VAL A 384 6.12 16.09 -0.06
CA VAL A 384 7.45 16.63 -0.35
C VAL A 384 7.75 17.71 0.67
N ILE A 385 8.92 17.60 1.34
CA ILE A 385 9.45 18.64 2.23
C ILE A 385 10.20 19.63 1.35
N GLY A 386 9.65 20.82 1.19
CA GLY A 386 10.25 21.86 0.34
C GLY A 386 11.45 22.55 1.00
N PRO A 387 12.22 23.38 0.26
CA PRO A 387 13.21 24.22 0.89
C PRO A 387 12.60 25.08 2.00
N GLY A 388 13.15 25.00 3.21
CA GLY A 388 12.59 25.71 4.36
C GLY A 388 12.82 25.00 5.67
N ASN A 389 11.92 25.22 6.63
CA ASN A 389 11.95 24.54 7.92
C ASN A 389 11.55 23.06 7.75
N VAL A 390 12.20 22.22 8.54
CA VAL A 390 11.84 20.81 8.74
C VAL A 390 11.42 20.67 10.20
N THR A 391 10.29 20.02 10.44
CA THR A 391 9.72 19.79 11.77
C THR A 391 9.83 18.32 12.18
N TYR A 392 9.64 18.02 13.46
CA TYR A 392 9.46 16.63 13.90
C TYR A 392 8.30 15.94 13.17
N ASP A 393 7.26 16.71 12.83
CA ASP A 393 6.12 16.22 12.10
C ASP A 393 6.50 15.70 10.70
N ASP A 394 7.33 16.44 9.98
CA ASP A 394 7.84 16.03 8.67
C ASP A 394 8.64 14.72 8.77
N VAL A 395 9.51 14.64 9.79
CA VAL A 395 10.36 13.46 9.99
C VAL A 395 9.54 12.25 10.42
N TYR A 396 8.68 12.39 11.44
CA TYR A 396 7.95 11.25 12.00
C TYR A 396 6.75 10.81 11.16
N THR A 397 6.20 11.70 10.30
CA THR A 397 5.22 11.28 9.30
C THR A 397 5.90 10.43 8.21
N SER A 398 7.15 10.76 7.85
CA SER A 398 7.93 9.97 6.89
C SER A 398 8.50 8.67 7.49
N LEU A 399 8.88 8.68 8.77
CA LEU A 399 9.50 7.56 9.49
C LEU A 399 8.65 7.17 10.71
N PRO A 400 7.44 6.62 10.50
CA PRO A 400 6.43 6.49 11.56
C PRO A 400 6.59 5.25 12.44
N PHE A 401 7.56 4.37 12.16
CA PHE A 401 7.74 3.12 12.91
C PHE A 401 8.60 3.31 14.15
N GLY A 402 8.40 2.45 15.14
CA GLY A 402 9.20 2.40 16.36
C GLY A 402 10.59 1.75 16.21
N ASN A 403 11.13 1.74 15.00
CA ASN A 403 12.43 1.12 14.72
C ASN A 403 13.60 1.89 15.36
N TYR A 404 14.64 1.15 15.76
CA TYR A 404 15.94 1.65 16.24
C TYR A 404 17.06 1.11 15.35
N LEU A 405 18.31 1.51 15.58
CA LEU A 405 19.44 1.12 14.73
C LEU A 405 20.18 -0.09 15.29
N VAL A 406 20.45 -1.06 14.41
CA VAL A 406 21.24 -2.26 14.68
C VAL A 406 22.40 -2.29 13.70
N THR A 407 23.61 -2.48 14.20
CA THR A 407 24.80 -2.69 13.36
C THR A 407 25.16 -4.16 13.31
N LYS A 408 25.09 -4.73 12.12
CA LYS A 408 25.48 -6.10 11.81
C LYS A 408 26.86 -6.14 11.19
N ARG A 409 27.63 -7.19 11.50
CA ARG A 409 28.90 -7.46 10.83
C ARG A 409 28.70 -8.54 9.78
N MET A 410 28.96 -8.21 8.52
CA MET A 410 28.80 -9.12 7.40
C MET A 410 30.01 -9.09 6.46
N THR A 411 30.18 -10.14 5.66
CA THR A 411 31.17 -10.17 4.58
C THR A 411 30.71 -9.32 3.41
N GLY A 412 31.63 -8.98 2.48
CA GLY A 412 31.24 -8.28 1.25
C GLY A 412 30.30 -9.13 0.38
N GLU A 413 30.47 -10.46 0.37
CA GLU A 413 29.54 -11.36 -0.29
C GLU A 413 28.12 -11.22 0.30
N GLN A 414 27.98 -11.25 1.62
CA GLN A 414 26.70 -11.08 2.32
C GLN A 414 26.08 -9.68 2.10
N LEU A 415 26.92 -8.64 2.02
CA LEU A 415 26.45 -7.30 1.68
C LEU A 415 25.89 -7.27 0.24
N ARG A 416 26.55 -7.88 -0.72
CA ARG A 416 26.05 -8.00 -2.10
C ARG A 416 24.74 -8.78 -2.15
N GLU A 417 24.60 -9.86 -1.40
CA GLU A 417 23.38 -10.65 -1.28
C GLU A 417 22.22 -9.81 -0.70
N LEU A 418 22.48 -9.03 0.35
CA LEU A 418 21.51 -8.10 0.92
C LEU A 418 20.99 -7.12 -0.16
N LEU A 419 21.90 -6.48 -0.89
CA LEU A 419 21.53 -5.54 -1.94
C LEU A 419 20.72 -6.22 -3.05
N ALA A 420 21.12 -7.43 -3.45
CA ALA A 420 20.46 -8.21 -4.49
C ALA A 420 19.05 -8.70 -4.07
N SER A 421 18.88 -9.06 -2.80
CA SER A 421 17.60 -9.58 -2.26
C SER A 421 16.46 -8.56 -2.35
N GLN A 422 16.80 -7.28 -2.46
CA GLN A 422 15.82 -6.18 -2.51
C GLN A 422 15.44 -5.77 -3.93
N VAL A 423 16.20 -6.20 -4.95
CA VAL A 423 15.89 -5.86 -6.32
C VAL A 423 14.63 -6.61 -6.75
N SER A 424 13.54 -5.88 -7.00
CA SER A 424 12.35 -6.44 -7.60
C SER A 424 12.47 -6.43 -9.12
N THR A 425 12.23 -7.59 -9.72
CA THR A 425 12.04 -7.76 -11.15
C THR A 425 10.54 -7.85 -11.41
N THR A 426 10.06 -7.17 -12.29
CA THR A 426 8.77 -6.64 -12.47
C THR A 426 7.75 -7.41 -13.25
N ASP A 427 6.68 -7.77 -12.63
CA ASP A 427 5.36 -7.84 -13.24
C ASP A 427 4.33 -6.96 -12.50
N ASP A 428 4.76 -6.12 -11.56
CA ASP A 428 3.85 -5.21 -10.89
C ASP A 428 3.78 -3.84 -11.60
N ASN A 429 2.76 -3.04 -11.26
CA ASN A 429 2.47 -1.76 -11.91
C ASN A 429 3.55 -0.68 -11.74
N TYR A 430 4.65 -0.97 -11.05
CA TYR A 430 5.69 0.00 -10.71
C TYR A 430 7.04 -0.24 -11.38
N GLY A 431 7.18 -1.30 -12.16
CA GLY A 431 8.44 -1.66 -12.81
C GLY A 431 9.49 -2.17 -11.82
N ALA A 432 10.73 -2.29 -12.28
CA ALA A 432 11.84 -2.74 -11.44
C ALA A 432 12.21 -1.71 -10.39
N GLN A 433 12.55 -2.18 -9.20
CA GLN A 433 12.72 -1.35 -8.00
C GLN A 433 13.94 -1.81 -7.21
N ALA A 434 14.70 -0.84 -6.67
CA ALA A 434 15.80 -1.13 -5.76
C ALA A 434 15.31 -1.46 -4.34
N GLN A 435 14.19 -0.89 -3.94
CA GLN A 435 13.53 -1.03 -2.63
C GLN A 435 14.42 -0.70 -1.41
N LEU A 436 15.56 -0.06 -1.62
CA LEU A 436 16.53 0.34 -0.60
C LEU A 436 16.94 1.80 -0.75
N GLN A 437 17.36 2.39 0.38
CA GLN A 437 18.15 3.61 0.43
C GLN A 437 19.46 3.31 1.16
N VAL A 438 20.57 3.89 0.70
CA VAL A 438 21.91 3.48 1.17
C VAL A 438 22.85 4.65 1.44
N SER A 439 23.82 4.44 2.34
CA SER A 439 24.97 5.34 2.58
C SER A 439 26.25 4.53 2.74
N GLY A 440 27.38 5.08 2.29
CA GLY A 440 28.69 4.43 2.34
C GLY A 440 28.88 3.32 1.30
N VAL A 441 27.86 3.01 0.52
CA VAL A 441 27.92 2.05 -0.59
C VAL A 441 27.28 2.65 -1.83
N SER A 442 27.81 2.30 -3.00
CA SER A 442 27.17 2.53 -4.29
C SER A 442 27.23 1.27 -5.12
N TYR A 443 26.20 1.05 -5.93
CA TYR A 443 26.09 -0.16 -6.75
C TYR A 443 25.23 0.06 -8.00
N GLU A 444 25.40 -0.88 -8.95
CA GLU A 444 24.53 -1.04 -10.10
C GLU A 444 23.64 -2.27 -9.91
N TYR A 445 22.38 -2.19 -10.31
CA TYR A 445 21.50 -3.34 -10.36
C TYR A 445 20.85 -3.52 -11.74
N VAL A 446 20.59 -4.77 -12.08
CA VAL A 446 19.95 -5.16 -13.34
C VAL A 446 18.61 -5.80 -12.98
N PRO A 447 17.48 -5.16 -13.32
CA PRO A 447 16.16 -5.65 -12.96
C PRO A 447 15.68 -6.74 -13.94
N SER A 448 16.33 -7.88 -13.94
CA SER A 448 15.95 -9.03 -14.76
C SER A 448 16.07 -10.31 -13.98
N GLU A 449 15.04 -11.14 -13.98
CA GLU A 449 15.06 -12.46 -13.34
C GLU A 449 16.19 -13.38 -13.84
N ASN A 450 16.65 -13.14 -15.06
CA ASN A 450 17.73 -13.90 -15.69
C ASN A 450 19.10 -13.24 -15.52
N ALA A 451 19.18 -12.06 -14.90
CA ALA A 451 20.45 -11.38 -14.68
C ALA A 451 21.32 -12.13 -13.68
N SER A 452 22.59 -12.33 -14.02
CA SER A 452 23.58 -12.89 -13.13
C SER A 452 24.93 -12.19 -13.36
N PRO A 453 25.40 -11.39 -12.39
CA PRO A 453 24.76 -11.02 -11.12
C PRO A 453 23.69 -9.93 -11.29
N VAL A 454 22.69 -9.94 -10.41
CA VAL A 454 21.65 -8.89 -10.31
C VAL A 454 22.25 -7.57 -9.83
N VAL A 455 23.22 -7.62 -8.91
CA VAL A 455 23.95 -6.46 -8.38
C VAL A 455 25.41 -6.55 -8.77
N ARG A 456 25.95 -5.46 -9.33
CA ARG A 456 27.33 -5.38 -9.81
C ARG A 456 27.93 -4.00 -9.51
N ASP A 457 29.23 -3.86 -9.78
CA ASP A 457 29.98 -2.60 -9.60
C ASP A 457 29.73 -1.96 -8.23
N VAL A 458 29.84 -2.81 -7.19
CA VAL A 458 29.63 -2.40 -5.80
C VAL A 458 30.92 -1.75 -5.28
N TYR A 459 30.78 -0.55 -4.74
CA TYR A 459 31.87 0.18 -4.10
C TYR A 459 31.46 0.55 -2.67
N VAL A 460 32.35 0.31 -1.71
CA VAL A 460 32.19 0.73 -0.31
C VAL A 460 33.20 1.83 -0.02
N ASN A 461 32.71 3.00 0.40
CA ASN A 461 33.54 4.19 0.65
C ASN A 461 34.45 4.56 -0.53
N GLY A 462 34.01 4.30 -1.77
CA GLY A 462 34.72 4.60 -3.01
C GLY A 462 35.74 3.55 -3.43
N GLU A 463 35.91 2.49 -2.67
CA GLU A 463 36.76 1.33 -3.02
C GLU A 463 35.88 0.16 -3.49
N GLN A 464 36.33 -0.58 -4.49
CA GLN A 464 35.62 -1.74 -4.98
C GLN A 464 35.40 -2.74 -3.83
N LEU A 465 34.21 -3.32 -3.75
CA LEU A 465 33.84 -4.29 -2.72
C LEU A 465 34.82 -5.49 -2.72
N ASP A 466 35.39 -5.77 -1.58
CA ASP A 466 36.14 -7.01 -1.29
C ASP A 466 35.17 -8.00 -0.65
N GLU A 467 34.83 -9.08 -1.37
CA GLU A 467 33.86 -10.07 -0.92
C GLU A 467 34.27 -10.81 0.35
N ASP A 468 35.57 -10.97 0.58
CA ASP A 468 36.13 -11.64 1.77
C ASP A 468 36.32 -10.70 2.98
N ALA A 469 36.27 -9.38 2.75
CA ALA A 469 36.40 -8.41 3.83
C ALA A 469 35.11 -8.34 4.68
N HIS A 470 35.23 -7.79 5.88
CA HIS A 470 34.08 -7.59 6.75
C HIS A 470 33.75 -6.12 6.89
N TYR A 471 32.47 -5.83 6.81
CA TYR A 471 31.89 -4.49 6.92
C TYR A 471 30.90 -4.43 8.08
N ASN A 472 30.88 -3.32 8.80
CA ASN A 472 29.82 -2.99 9.75
C ASN A 472 28.72 -2.28 8.99
N VAL A 473 27.54 -2.86 8.98
CA VAL A 473 26.38 -2.36 8.25
C VAL A 473 25.27 -1.99 9.23
N SER A 474 24.92 -0.72 9.28
CA SER A 474 23.80 -0.23 10.08
C SER A 474 22.49 -0.38 9.32
N VAL A 475 21.48 -0.94 9.98
CA VAL A 475 20.13 -1.14 9.46
C VAL A 475 19.11 -0.78 10.54
N ASN A 476 17.84 -0.63 10.18
CA ASN A 476 16.78 -0.52 11.18
C ASN A 476 16.48 -1.89 11.81
N SER A 477 15.83 -1.89 12.98
CA SER A 477 15.56 -3.12 13.76
C SER A 477 14.64 -4.11 13.04
N TYR A 478 13.73 -3.64 12.17
CA TYR A 478 12.91 -4.52 11.32
C TYR A 478 13.79 -5.33 10.35
N MET A 479 14.72 -4.66 9.65
CA MET A 479 15.65 -5.36 8.74
C MET A 479 16.56 -6.34 9.47
N ALA A 480 16.98 -6.00 10.69
CA ALA A 480 17.85 -6.85 11.51
C ALA A 480 17.17 -8.13 12.02
N GLY A 481 15.85 -8.15 12.01
CA GLY A 481 15.01 -9.22 12.53
C GLY A 481 14.67 -10.31 11.49
N TRP A 482 13.99 -11.33 11.95
CA TRP A 482 13.57 -12.49 11.14
C TRP A 482 12.41 -12.16 10.18
N ALA A 483 11.57 -11.17 10.49
CA ALA A 483 10.44 -10.76 9.63
C ALA A 483 10.90 -10.30 8.23
N PHE A 484 12.11 -9.74 8.14
CA PHE A 484 12.73 -9.38 6.87
C PHE A 484 13.07 -10.62 6.01
N GLU A 485 13.54 -11.71 6.63
CA GLU A 485 13.79 -12.98 5.95
C GLU A 485 12.54 -13.58 5.34
N ASP A 486 11.45 -13.61 6.11
CA ASP A 486 10.18 -14.17 5.64
C ASP A 486 9.64 -13.43 4.40
N ARG A 487 9.88 -12.12 4.33
CA ARG A 487 9.43 -11.31 3.20
C ARG A 487 10.33 -11.38 1.98
N TYR A 488 11.65 -11.36 2.17
CA TYR A 488 12.61 -11.18 1.08
C TYR A 488 13.49 -12.40 0.81
N GLY A 489 13.36 -13.47 1.60
CA GLY A 489 14.10 -14.72 1.42
C GLY A 489 15.59 -14.63 1.75
N TRP A 490 16.04 -13.55 2.40
CA TRP A 490 17.41 -13.34 2.85
C TRP A 490 17.42 -12.80 4.28
N SER A 491 18.32 -13.32 5.12
CA SER A 491 18.33 -13.02 6.55
C SER A 491 19.66 -12.49 7.03
N MET A 492 19.58 -11.49 7.88
CA MET A 492 20.70 -11.04 8.70
C MET A 492 20.52 -11.33 10.21
N ALA A 493 19.44 -12.02 10.58
CA ALA A 493 19.09 -12.26 11.98
C ALA A 493 20.23 -12.99 12.72
N GLU A 494 20.83 -14.00 12.12
CA GLU A 494 21.93 -14.77 12.69
C GLU A 494 23.32 -14.11 12.53
N LEU A 495 23.45 -13.01 11.78
CA LEU A 495 24.72 -12.32 11.62
C LEU A 495 25.10 -11.62 12.94
N PRO A 496 26.43 -11.56 13.24
CA PRO A 496 26.92 -10.93 14.47
C PRO A 496 26.44 -9.47 14.59
N THR A 497 25.71 -9.15 15.66
CA THR A 497 25.40 -7.79 16.05
C THR A 497 26.60 -7.17 16.76
N THR A 498 27.08 -6.04 16.27
CA THR A 498 28.22 -5.32 16.86
C THR A 498 27.78 -4.18 17.78
N SER A 499 26.63 -3.57 17.50
CA SER A 499 26.01 -2.56 18.37
C SER A 499 24.51 -2.44 18.09
N GLU A 500 23.80 -1.97 19.11
CA GLU A 500 22.41 -1.56 19.03
C GLU A 500 22.27 -0.15 19.61
N ASP A 501 21.64 0.75 18.88
CA ASP A 501 21.27 2.08 19.38
C ASP A 501 19.77 2.17 19.45
N TYR A 502 19.22 2.10 20.65
CA TYR A 502 17.78 2.11 20.92
C TYR A 502 17.13 3.48 20.75
N THR A 503 17.87 4.50 20.28
CA THR A 503 17.26 5.74 19.82
C THR A 503 16.41 5.45 18.58
N LEU A 504 15.17 5.90 18.60
CA LEU A 504 14.28 5.70 17.45
C LEU A 504 14.89 6.31 16.19
N TYR A 505 14.85 5.57 15.09
CA TYR A 505 15.52 5.95 13.85
C TYR A 505 15.06 7.32 13.30
N GLY A 506 13.77 7.69 13.44
CA GLY A 506 13.28 9.02 13.12
C GLY A 506 13.89 10.11 14.01
N THR A 507 14.15 9.80 15.30
CA THR A 507 14.84 10.72 16.22
C THR A 507 16.30 10.94 15.81
N VAL A 508 16.98 9.88 15.37
CA VAL A 508 18.36 9.98 14.82
C VAL A 508 18.39 10.92 13.62
N VAL A 509 17.43 10.79 12.70
CA VAL A 509 17.33 11.68 11.53
C VAL A 509 17.05 13.13 11.97
N ALA A 510 16.13 13.36 12.90
CA ALA A 510 15.83 14.68 13.41
C ALA A 510 17.05 15.35 14.06
N GLN A 511 17.81 14.60 14.88
CA GLN A 511 19.06 15.08 15.52
C GLN A 511 20.15 15.39 14.49
N TYR A 512 20.27 14.56 13.43
CA TYR A 512 21.19 14.82 12.34
C TYR A 512 20.86 16.11 11.60
N ILE A 513 19.56 16.36 11.32
CA ILE A 513 19.09 17.61 10.68
C ILE A 513 19.40 18.82 11.58
N ASP A 514 19.15 18.74 12.89
CA ASP A 514 19.46 19.83 13.84
C ASP A 514 20.95 20.15 13.85
N ALA A 515 21.79 19.13 13.93
CA ALA A 515 23.25 19.28 14.00
C ALA A 515 23.87 19.84 12.71
N ASN A 516 23.27 19.54 11.55
CA ASN A 516 23.81 19.87 10.22
C ASN A 516 23.00 20.96 9.47
N SER A 517 22.07 21.64 10.17
CA SER A 517 21.18 22.63 9.56
C SER A 517 21.92 23.87 9.03
N PRO A 518 21.66 24.34 7.80
CA PRO A 518 20.72 23.79 6.84
C PRO A 518 21.31 22.57 6.11
N VAL A 519 20.55 21.50 6.00
CA VAL A 519 20.92 20.34 5.19
C VAL A 519 20.67 20.60 3.71
N ALA A 520 21.43 19.95 2.84
CA ALA A 520 21.26 20.03 1.39
C ALA A 520 21.64 18.68 0.75
N PRO A 521 20.94 17.59 1.05
CA PRO A 521 21.22 16.32 0.41
C PRO A 521 20.90 16.38 -1.08
N GLU A 522 21.66 15.64 -1.85
CA GLU A 522 21.50 15.50 -3.30
C GLU A 522 21.41 14.03 -3.64
N ASP A 523 20.84 13.72 -4.78
CA ASP A 523 20.97 12.45 -5.44
C ASP A 523 22.41 12.33 -5.97
N THR A 524 23.14 11.30 -5.55
CA THR A 524 24.57 11.12 -5.82
C THR A 524 24.89 9.86 -6.60
N ASN A 525 23.86 9.20 -7.18
CA ASN A 525 23.96 7.96 -7.94
C ASN A 525 24.55 6.81 -7.10
N ARG A 526 24.10 6.66 -5.85
CA ARG A 526 24.46 5.53 -4.99
C ARG A 526 23.82 4.24 -5.47
N ILE A 527 22.60 4.34 -6.03
CA ILE A 527 21.82 3.25 -6.58
C ILE A 527 21.60 3.54 -8.05
N ARG A 528 22.21 2.76 -8.92
CA ARG A 528 22.11 2.96 -10.36
C ARG A 528 21.43 1.78 -11.02
N ARG A 529 20.30 2.05 -11.63
CA ARG A 529 19.64 1.11 -12.50
C ARG A 529 20.39 1.08 -13.84
N VAL A 530 20.93 -0.07 -14.23
CA VAL A 530 21.80 -0.20 -15.41
C VAL A 530 21.04 0.01 -16.73
N ASP A 531 19.74 -0.22 -16.72
CA ASP A 531 18.84 0.02 -17.85
C ASP A 531 18.18 1.40 -17.80
N SER A 532 18.38 2.17 -16.74
CA SER A 532 17.97 3.58 -16.70
C SER A 532 18.93 4.39 -17.53
N HIS A 533 18.50 4.76 -18.70
CA HIS A 533 19.14 5.86 -19.40
C HIS A 533 18.28 7.10 -19.15
N LEU A 534 18.86 8.09 -18.46
CA LEU A 534 18.40 9.47 -18.57
C LEU A 534 18.62 9.87 -20.03
N GLY A 535 17.71 9.50 -20.90
CA GLY A 535 17.81 9.71 -22.33
C GLY A 535 16.64 10.53 -22.83
N ASN A 536 16.89 11.41 -23.79
CA ASN A 536 15.85 12.22 -24.40
C ASN A 536 14.79 11.32 -25.03
N VAL A 537 13.54 11.39 -24.56
CA VAL A 537 12.40 10.86 -25.29
C VAL A 537 11.99 11.93 -26.30
N THR A 538 12.11 11.61 -27.59
CA THR A 538 11.69 12.51 -28.66
C THR A 538 10.25 12.21 -29.04
N VAL A 539 9.34 13.16 -28.84
CA VAL A 539 7.96 13.04 -29.34
C VAL A 539 7.92 13.58 -30.78
N ALA A 540 7.66 12.71 -31.73
CA ALA A 540 7.44 13.13 -33.11
C ALA A 540 6.02 13.72 -33.23
N ASN A 541 5.89 15.04 -33.26
CA ASN A 541 4.62 15.70 -33.56
C ASN A 541 4.16 15.34 -34.97
N PRO A 542 3.00 14.74 -35.17
CA PRO A 542 2.41 14.66 -36.51
C PRO A 542 2.11 16.07 -37.01
N PRO A 543 2.28 16.35 -38.33
CA PRO A 543 1.89 17.65 -38.86
C PRO A 543 0.40 17.90 -38.59
N ALA A 544 0.03 19.14 -38.26
CA ALA A 544 -1.27 19.58 -37.77
C ALA A 544 -2.50 19.24 -38.68
N HIS A 545 -2.30 18.53 -39.78
CA HIS A 545 -3.32 18.09 -40.73
C HIS A 545 -3.21 16.62 -41.15
N ALA A 546 -2.36 15.81 -40.48
CA ALA A 546 -2.39 14.37 -40.73
C ALA A 546 -3.49 13.77 -39.82
N ALA A 547 -4.50 13.15 -40.43
CA ALA A 547 -5.49 12.34 -39.76
C ALA A 547 -4.85 11.03 -39.23
N LYS A 548 -3.87 11.15 -38.34
CA LYS A 548 -3.29 10.04 -37.58
C LYS A 548 -3.67 10.26 -36.13
N GLU A 549 -4.38 9.31 -35.63
CA GLU A 549 -4.89 9.23 -34.26
C GLU A 549 -3.79 8.81 -33.26
N THR A 550 -2.49 8.80 -33.67
CA THR A 550 -1.39 8.24 -32.86
C THR A 550 -0.24 9.23 -32.63
N VAL A 551 0.36 9.18 -31.44
CA VAL A 551 1.60 9.85 -31.06
C VAL A 551 2.75 8.83 -31.10
N THR A 552 3.89 9.22 -31.71
CA THR A 552 5.09 8.37 -31.72
C THR A 552 6.13 8.90 -30.76
N VAL A 553 6.56 8.03 -29.85
CA VAL A 553 7.66 8.29 -28.91
C VAL A 553 8.88 7.50 -29.37
N ARG A 554 10.07 8.14 -29.34
CA ARG A 554 11.33 7.53 -29.73
C ARG A 554 12.36 7.65 -28.62
N LYS A 555 13.11 6.58 -28.38
CA LYS A 555 14.19 6.53 -27.40
C LYS A 555 15.35 5.72 -27.97
N SER A 556 16.57 6.24 -27.89
CA SER A 556 17.75 5.46 -28.19
C SER A 556 17.91 4.30 -27.19
N VAL A 557 18.22 3.13 -27.70
CA VAL A 557 18.53 1.93 -26.91
C VAL A 557 19.98 1.50 -27.13
N SER A 558 20.50 0.75 -26.15
CA SER A 558 21.87 0.23 -26.26
C SER A 558 21.96 -0.85 -27.36
N SER A 559 23.18 -1.06 -27.87
CA SER A 559 23.42 -1.97 -29.01
C SER A 559 23.24 -3.46 -28.67
N ASP A 560 23.03 -3.80 -27.44
CA ASP A 560 22.74 -5.14 -26.93
C ASP A 560 21.25 -5.47 -26.91
N ILE A 561 20.39 -4.50 -27.21
CA ILE A 561 18.94 -4.70 -27.30
C ILE A 561 18.61 -5.23 -28.70
N ASP A 562 18.06 -6.43 -28.74
CA ASP A 562 17.72 -7.13 -29.99
C ASP A 562 16.26 -6.88 -30.40
N SER A 563 15.33 -6.91 -29.43
CA SER A 563 13.89 -6.67 -29.66
C SER A 563 13.19 -6.12 -28.45
N VAL A 564 11.92 -5.71 -28.59
CA VAL A 564 11.05 -5.24 -27.52
C VAL A 564 9.79 -6.09 -27.47
N ASN A 565 9.37 -6.44 -26.27
CA ASN A 565 8.05 -7.01 -26.06
C ASN A 565 7.00 -5.89 -26.07
N ALA A 566 6.28 -5.74 -27.16
CA ALA A 566 5.32 -4.64 -27.34
C ALA A 566 4.22 -4.61 -26.27
N SER A 567 3.83 -5.75 -25.72
CA SER A 567 2.80 -5.83 -24.67
C SER A 567 3.30 -5.37 -23.28
N SER A 568 4.61 -5.20 -23.11
CA SER A 568 5.20 -4.69 -21.86
C SER A 568 5.49 -3.18 -21.91
N VAL A 569 5.18 -2.51 -23.03
CA VAL A 569 5.50 -1.09 -23.20
C VAL A 569 4.35 -0.24 -22.68
N VAL A 570 4.63 0.48 -21.60
CA VAL A 570 3.67 1.33 -20.91
C VAL A 570 4.27 2.72 -20.74
N LEU A 571 3.47 3.75 -21.00
CA LEU A 571 3.78 5.13 -20.64
C LEU A 571 2.90 5.53 -19.47
N GLN A 572 3.48 5.98 -18.38
CA GLN A 572 2.71 6.35 -17.21
C GLN A 572 3.11 7.71 -16.65
N ASN A 573 2.23 8.22 -15.82
CA ASN A 573 2.42 9.42 -15.02
C ASN A 573 2.02 9.09 -13.59
N ALA A 574 2.84 9.48 -12.63
CA ALA A 574 2.62 9.22 -11.20
C ALA A 574 1.25 9.65 -10.64
N THR A 575 0.53 10.52 -11.36
CA THR A 575 -0.73 11.11 -10.87
C THR A 575 -1.97 10.78 -11.68
N THR A 576 -1.85 10.35 -12.94
CA THR A 576 -3.01 10.27 -13.86
C THR A 576 -3.23 8.92 -14.53
N GLY A 577 -2.39 7.95 -14.26
CA GLY A 577 -2.54 6.58 -14.75
C GLY A 577 -1.53 6.17 -15.80
N ALA A 578 -1.75 5.01 -16.40
CA ALA A 578 -0.90 4.35 -17.38
C ALA A 578 -1.59 4.29 -18.75
N LEU A 579 -0.78 4.24 -19.81
CA LEU A 579 -1.20 4.14 -21.21
C LEU A 579 -0.38 3.04 -21.90
N ASP A 580 -1.04 1.98 -22.32
CA ASP A 580 -0.42 0.88 -23.07
C ASP A 580 -0.05 1.30 -24.48
N ALA A 581 1.05 0.76 -25.00
CA ALA A 581 1.46 1.02 -26.37
C ALA A 581 0.54 0.30 -27.37
N GLU A 582 0.13 1.00 -28.44
CA GLU A 582 -0.52 0.37 -29.60
C GLU A 582 0.46 -0.47 -30.43
N SER A 583 1.72 -0.02 -30.51
CA SER A 583 2.80 -0.77 -31.13
C SER A 583 4.15 -0.33 -30.59
N ALA A 584 5.10 -1.26 -30.54
CA ALA A 584 6.49 -0.98 -30.21
C ALA A 584 7.44 -1.84 -31.06
N THR A 585 8.52 -1.23 -31.53
CA THR A 585 9.59 -1.90 -32.31
C THR A 585 10.94 -1.31 -31.95
N VAL A 586 12.01 -2.09 -32.14
CA VAL A 586 13.39 -1.59 -32.10
C VAL A 586 13.90 -1.50 -33.56
N GLU A 587 14.21 -0.30 -34.02
CA GLU A 587 14.67 -0.03 -35.38
C GLU A 587 15.87 0.93 -35.34
N ASP A 588 16.96 0.56 -35.99
CA ASP A 588 18.18 1.38 -36.12
C ASP A 588 18.77 1.87 -34.79
N GLY A 589 18.64 1.07 -33.71
CA GLY A 589 19.11 1.44 -32.38
C GLY A 589 18.18 2.41 -31.64
N GLU A 590 16.94 2.53 -32.09
CA GLU A 590 15.88 3.29 -31.38
C GLU A 590 14.69 2.38 -31.10
N LEU A 591 14.15 2.50 -29.87
CA LEU A 591 12.80 2.08 -29.55
C LEU A 591 11.83 3.08 -30.18
N VAL A 592 10.88 2.58 -30.94
CA VAL A 592 9.83 3.37 -31.61
C VAL A 592 8.49 2.86 -31.08
N VAL A 593 7.75 3.69 -30.36
CA VAL A 593 6.47 3.35 -29.73
C VAL A 593 5.37 4.26 -30.26
N THR A 594 4.21 3.69 -30.51
CA THR A 594 3.00 4.48 -30.84
C THR A 594 1.95 4.34 -29.76
N PHE A 595 1.31 5.45 -29.40
CA PHE A 595 0.23 5.55 -28.45
C PHE A 595 -0.98 6.24 -29.07
N ASP A 596 -2.18 5.97 -28.56
CA ASP A 596 -3.39 6.74 -28.87
C ASP A 596 -3.21 8.23 -28.52
N GLN A 597 -3.56 9.11 -29.45
CA GLN A 597 -3.29 10.54 -29.31
C GLN A 597 -4.15 11.19 -28.22
N ASP A 598 -5.40 10.79 -28.05
CA ASP A 598 -6.32 11.40 -27.10
C ASP A 598 -6.01 10.92 -25.68
N GLU A 599 -5.56 9.67 -25.52
CA GLU A 599 -5.11 9.12 -24.25
C GLU A 599 -3.75 9.71 -23.82
N PHE A 600 -2.83 9.85 -24.79
CA PHE A 600 -1.56 10.51 -24.54
C PHE A 600 -1.73 11.96 -24.05
N ARG A 601 -2.67 12.72 -24.63
CA ARG A 601 -2.97 14.08 -24.17
C ARG A 601 -3.50 14.09 -22.75
N ARG A 602 -4.42 13.20 -22.41
CA ARG A 602 -4.94 13.10 -21.04
C ARG A 602 -3.84 12.82 -20.02
N LEU A 603 -2.87 12.00 -20.40
CA LEU A 603 -1.73 11.66 -19.55
C LEU A 603 -0.76 12.85 -19.42
N SER A 604 -0.46 13.55 -20.52
CA SER A 604 0.51 14.65 -20.59
C SER A 604 -0.03 15.99 -20.06
N ASP A 605 -1.35 16.21 -20.10
CA ASP A 605 -1.96 17.45 -19.59
C ASP A 605 -1.84 17.61 -18.07
N ALA A 606 -1.62 16.50 -17.36
CA ALA A 606 -1.55 16.49 -15.90
C ALA A 606 -0.12 16.57 -15.34
N SER A 607 0.91 16.27 -16.14
CA SER A 607 2.33 16.38 -15.72
C SER A 607 3.24 16.49 -16.95
N GLN A 608 4.34 17.23 -16.80
CA GLN A 608 5.39 17.34 -17.81
C GLN A 608 6.41 16.20 -17.72
N GLU A 609 6.32 15.36 -16.71
CA GLU A 609 7.20 14.23 -16.47
C GLU A 609 6.43 12.94 -16.76
N LEU A 610 6.87 12.17 -17.75
CA LEU A 610 6.32 10.87 -18.11
C LEU A 610 7.40 9.80 -17.99
N GLU A 611 7.00 8.61 -17.59
CA GLU A 611 7.87 7.46 -17.45
C GLU A 611 7.51 6.41 -18.51
N LEU A 612 8.50 6.00 -19.30
CA LEU A 612 8.35 4.96 -20.32
C LEU A 612 8.96 3.66 -19.80
N TYR A 613 8.18 2.63 -19.75
CA TYR A 613 8.60 1.27 -19.39
C TYR A 613 8.57 0.38 -20.62
N ALA A 614 9.55 -0.50 -20.75
CA ALA A 614 9.61 -1.45 -21.85
C ALA A 614 10.43 -2.69 -21.47
N GLY A 615 9.91 -3.88 -21.73
CA GLY A 615 10.62 -5.14 -21.62
C GLY A 615 11.31 -5.48 -22.95
N TYR A 616 12.58 -5.87 -22.89
CA TYR A 616 13.40 -6.13 -24.06
C TYR A 616 13.98 -7.55 -24.03
N GLU A 617 14.40 -8.01 -25.21
CA GLU A 617 15.36 -9.10 -25.34
C GLU A 617 16.76 -8.48 -25.51
N SER A 618 17.67 -8.77 -24.60
CA SER A 618 19.04 -8.27 -24.62
C SER A 618 20.01 -9.41 -24.86
N SER A 619 20.95 -9.23 -25.77
CA SER A 619 22.03 -10.19 -26.00
C SER A 619 23.00 -10.32 -24.82
N VAL A 620 22.98 -9.36 -23.90
CA VAL A 620 23.83 -9.36 -22.69
C VAL A 620 23.06 -9.87 -21.47
N TYR A 621 21.80 -9.45 -21.28
CA TYR A 621 21.03 -9.71 -20.07
C TYR A 621 19.92 -10.77 -20.24
N GLY A 622 19.70 -11.25 -21.48
CA GLY A 622 18.70 -12.26 -21.78
C GLY A 622 17.28 -11.71 -21.99
N ASP A 623 16.32 -12.63 -22.05
CA ASP A 623 14.91 -12.31 -22.25
C ASP A 623 14.32 -11.67 -20.97
N GLY A 624 13.39 -10.73 -21.15
CA GLY A 624 12.74 -10.08 -20.03
C GLY A 624 13.53 -8.91 -19.42
N TYR A 625 14.60 -8.46 -20.08
CA TYR A 625 15.33 -7.27 -19.67
C TYR A 625 14.42 -6.03 -19.71
N PHE A 626 14.22 -5.39 -18.56
CA PHE A 626 13.27 -4.32 -18.40
C PHE A 626 13.97 -2.96 -18.37
N GLN A 627 13.48 -1.99 -19.13
CA GLN A 627 14.01 -0.62 -19.10
C GLN A 627 12.94 0.36 -18.63
N HIS A 628 13.41 1.27 -17.80
CA HIS A 628 12.69 2.45 -17.36
C HIS A 628 13.41 3.70 -17.88
N ALA A 629 12.70 4.62 -18.50
CA ALA A 629 13.23 5.91 -18.91
C ALA A 629 12.34 7.02 -18.35
N VAL A 630 12.93 7.90 -17.54
CA VAL A 630 12.31 9.15 -17.15
C VAL A 630 12.58 10.19 -18.22
N ALA A 631 11.54 10.84 -18.73
CA ALA A 631 11.67 11.90 -19.69
C ALA A 631 10.71 13.04 -19.40
N ASN A 632 11.25 14.25 -19.41
CA ASN A 632 10.43 15.45 -19.49
C ASN A 632 9.92 15.58 -20.92
N VAL A 633 8.63 15.41 -21.12
CA VAL A 633 7.98 15.56 -22.41
C VAL A 633 7.47 17.00 -22.53
N ASP A 634 8.20 17.82 -23.26
CA ASP A 634 7.68 19.13 -23.68
C ASP A 634 6.67 18.89 -24.81
N VAL A 635 5.42 18.67 -24.44
CA VAL A 635 4.34 18.59 -25.39
C VAL A 635 3.99 20.01 -25.83
N ASN A 636 4.64 20.49 -26.89
CA ASN A 636 4.20 21.70 -27.57
C ASN A 636 2.83 21.46 -28.20
N VAL A 637 1.78 21.60 -27.41
CA VAL A 637 0.43 21.74 -27.94
C VAL A 637 0.37 23.10 -28.60
N PRO A 638 0.11 23.21 -29.92
CA PRO A 638 -0.15 24.51 -30.51
C PRO A 638 -1.34 25.13 -29.76
N PRO A 639 -1.27 26.38 -29.30
CA PRO A 639 -2.39 27.03 -28.66
C PRO A 639 -3.60 26.93 -29.57
N GLY A 640 -4.71 26.40 -29.05
CA GLY A 640 -5.98 26.34 -29.78
C GLY A 640 -6.24 27.72 -30.38
N GLN A 641 -6.52 27.76 -31.66
CA GLN A 641 -6.98 28.98 -32.31
C GLN A 641 -8.24 29.45 -31.64
N ASP A 642 -8.09 30.46 -30.80
CA ASP A 642 -9.22 31.28 -30.37
C ASP A 642 -9.61 32.12 -31.60
N ASP A 643 -10.73 31.73 -32.27
CA ASP A 643 -11.31 32.42 -33.40
C ASP A 643 -11.91 33.75 -32.92
N SER A 644 -11.06 34.74 -32.65
CA SER A 644 -11.48 36.14 -32.69
C SER A 644 -10.28 37.10 -32.57
N HIS A 645 -9.71 37.53 -33.68
CA HIS A 645 -9.57 38.94 -34.13
C HIS A 645 -8.53 39.07 -35.25
N PRO A 646 -8.79 39.90 -36.26
CA PRO A 646 -7.88 40.07 -37.40
C PRO A 646 -6.91 41.23 -37.19
N GLY A 647 -5.66 41.04 -37.57
CA GLY A 647 -4.82 42.18 -37.97
C GLY A 647 -3.42 42.28 -37.31
N GLY A 648 -2.38 42.00 -38.11
CA GLY A 648 -0.99 42.41 -37.76
C GLY A 648 0.06 41.59 -38.50
N GLN A 649 0.76 42.23 -39.47
CA GLN A 649 1.72 41.72 -40.44
C GLN A 649 3.07 41.19 -39.84
N PRO A 650 3.92 40.49 -40.61
CA PRO A 650 4.86 39.48 -40.15
C PRO A 650 6.28 40.07 -39.89
N GLY A 651 6.91 39.48 -38.88
CA GLY A 651 8.35 39.64 -38.63
C GLY A 651 9.06 38.30 -38.77
N SER A 652 10.05 38.30 -39.67
CA SER A 652 10.94 37.16 -39.97
C SER A 652 11.83 36.81 -38.76
N GLY A 653 11.88 35.51 -38.42
CA GLY A 653 12.84 34.98 -37.48
C GLY A 653 13.07 33.49 -37.72
N ASP A 654 14.26 33.13 -38.09
CA ASP A 654 14.78 31.77 -38.29
C ASP A 654 14.51 30.91 -37.02
N GLY A 655 13.78 29.83 -37.20
CA GLY A 655 13.55 28.84 -36.18
C GLY A 655 14.27 27.54 -36.50
N GLY A 656 15.33 27.27 -35.78
CA GLY A 656 15.89 25.90 -35.68
C GLY A 656 14.99 25.06 -34.77
N PRO A 657 15.03 23.73 -34.87
CA PRO A 657 14.16 22.83 -34.10
C PRO A 657 14.44 22.97 -32.59
N PRO A 658 13.41 22.87 -31.75
CA PRO A 658 13.61 22.92 -30.31
C PRO A 658 14.35 21.66 -29.82
N VAL A 659 15.46 21.89 -29.13
CA VAL A 659 16.21 20.86 -28.42
C VAL A 659 15.65 20.86 -27.00
N CYS A 660 15.10 19.75 -26.55
CA CYS A 660 14.80 19.54 -25.14
C CYS A 660 16.13 19.38 -24.39
N THR A 661 16.35 20.21 -23.41
CA THR A 661 17.45 20.07 -22.44
C THR A 661 16.91 19.50 -21.14
N VAL A 662 17.60 18.46 -20.68
CA VAL A 662 17.41 17.75 -19.39
C VAL A 662 17.63 18.71 -18.23
#